data_998a1cb145184b49d1f3fa8b5910b098
#
_entry.id   998a1cb145184b49d1f3fa8b5910b098
#
_cell.length_a   1.000
_cell.length_b   1.000
_cell.length_c   1.000
_cell.angle_alpha   90.00
_cell.angle_beta   90.00
_cell.angle_gamma   90.00
#
_symmetry.space_group_name_H-M   'P 1'
#
loop_
_entity.id
_entity.type
_entity.pdbx_description
1 polymer ?
#
loop_
_entity_poly.entity_id
_entity_poly.type
_entity_poly.pdbx_seq_one_letter_code
_entity_poly.pdbx_strand_id
1 'polypeptide(L)'
;MTVMNWVEFFLAVSALLLVVPFVFARQIIGSDTGTPETLKLAGAIRAGAKALLKRPYKPAVALLGLLLPTFAAAQDHAGGGEANLVLPDLRSVSFFGLDGHTLLAIGLLFCVGGLLFGLAIFVQLKNAPVHRTMLEVSELIYETCKTYLITQGKFIMLLWVFIAVVISMYFGWLAPVPNKPIWITLPIILGFSLVGIAGSYGVAWFGIRVNTFANSRTAFAGLRGKPYPIMAIPLKAGMSIGMLLISVELLIMLFILLFIPRDYAGACFIGFAIGESLGAAALRIAGGIFTKIADIGADLMKIVFKIKEDDARNPGVIADCTGDNAGDSVGPSADGFETYGVTGVALITFILLAVKSPETQAQLLVWIFVMRVGMLISSSGAYFLNSAIASAKWKDADEMDFEAPLTSLVWITSVVSIILTYVVTYLMLPNLGDGTLWWKLASIISCGTLAGALIPELVKVFTSTKSTHVKEVVKSAQEGGASLGILSGFVAGNFSAYWLGLSMVALMGLGYFFSTGASMAVLMLAPAVFAFGLVAFGFLGMGPVTIAVDSYGPVTDNAQSVYELSLIEEVPNIEAELKKDYGIDAKFERAKHLLEANDGAGNTFKATAKPVLIGTAVVGATTMTFSIIMALTHGLTINVEKLSLLHAPFMLGLICGGAVIYWFAGASMQAVTTGAYRAVEFIKANIHLEGAEKASVADSKKVVEICTKYAQKGMFNIFLAVFFSTLAFAFMEPFLFVGYLFSIAIFGLYQAIFMANAGGAWDNAKKVVEVDLKQKGTPLHDATVIGDTVGDPFKDTSSVAMNPVIKFTTLFGLLAVELAVTLSVNNPMLTHVLAVGFFLVSAFFVHKSFYGMRIDTTPKK
;
A
#
# COMPACT_ATOMS: atom_id res chain seq x y z
N MET A 1 -26.21 -4.44 -31.22
CA MET A 1 -25.04 -5.34 -30.99
C MET A 1 -25.53 -6.52 -30.20
N THR A 2 -25.28 -7.74 -30.66
CA THR A 2 -25.69 -8.96 -29.99
C THR A 2 -24.79 -9.24 -28.79
N VAL A 3 -25.27 -9.96 -27.77
CA VAL A 3 -24.51 -10.33 -26.57
C VAL A 3 -23.15 -10.96 -26.94
N MET A 4 -23.08 -11.68 -28.06
CA MET A 4 -21.86 -12.31 -28.57
C MET A 4 -20.80 -11.27 -28.98
N ASN A 5 -21.18 -10.17 -29.64
CA ASN A 5 -20.25 -9.08 -30.02
C ASN A 5 -19.65 -8.39 -28.79
N TRP A 6 -20.40 -8.33 -27.70
CA TRP A 6 -19.89 -7.77 -26.42
C TRP A 6 -18.88 -8.70 -25.72
N VAL A 7 -19.13 -10.00 -25.75
CA VAL A 7 -18.20 -11.00 -25.17
C VAL A 7 -16.88 -11.03 -25.96
N GLU A 8 -16.92 -10.95 -27.27
CA GLU A 8 -15.73 -10.86 -28.13
C GLU A 8 -14.98 -9.53 -27.90
N PHE A 9 -15.70 -8.42 -27.77
CA PHE A 9 -15.14 -7.12 -27.43
C PHE A 9 -14.50 -7.14 -26.02
N PHE A 10 -15.15 -7.79 -25.03
CA PHE A 10 -14.62 -7.93 -23.68
C PHE A 10 -13.38 -8.81 -23.62
N LEU A 11 -13.38 -9.93 -24.34
CA LEU A 11 -12.20 -10.78 -24.46
C LEU A 11 -11.06 -10.03 -25.13
N ALA A 12 -11.35 -9.21 -26.15
CA ALA A 12 -10.37 -8.39 -26.83
C ALA A 12 -9.83 -7.27 -25.93
N VAL A 13 -10.68 -6.59 -25.18
CA VAL A 13 -10.26 -5.50 -24.27
C VAL A 13 -9.59 -6.04 -23.01
N SER A 14 -10.09 -7.14 -22.43
CA SER A 14 -9.40 -7.82 -21.34
C SER A 14 -8.05 -8.37 -21.78
N ALA A 15 -7.97 -8.90 -23.01
CA ALA A 15 -6.70 -9.27 -23.63
C ALA A 15 -5.82 -8.05 -23.86
N LEU A 16 -6.36 -6.89 -24.25
CA LEU A 16 -5.60 -5.66 -24.45
C LEU A 16 -5.10 -5.08 -23.11
N LEU A 17 -5.94 -5.09 -22.07
CA LEU A 17 -5.57 -4.68 -20.70
C LEU A 17 -4.56 -5.65 -20.05
N LEU A 18 -4.56 -6.92 -20.45
CA LEU A 18 -3.53 -7.90 -20.07
C LEU A 18 -2.30 -7.81 -20.99
N VAL A 19 -2.48 -7.42 -22.26
CA VAL A 19 -1.39 -7.29 -23.23
C VAL A 19 -0.52 -6.08 -22.90
N VAL A 20 -1.04 -4.98 -22.42
CA VAL A 20 -0.24 -3.80 -22.07
C VAL A 20 0.75 -4.13 -20.94
N PRO A 21 0.34 -4.65 -19.77
CA PRO A 21 1.28 -5.14 -18.75
C PRO A 21 2.16 -6.29 -19.25
N PHE A 22 1.63 -7.16 -20.12
CA PHE A 22 2.38 -8.28 -20.68
C PHE A 22 3.43 -7.82 -21.69
N VAL A 23 3.15 -6.82 -22.53
CA VAL A 23 4.11 -6.21 -23.44
C VAL A 23 5.18 -5.46 -22.67
N PHE A 24 4.80 -4.71 -21.62
CA PHE A 24 5.77 -4.08 -20.72
C PHE A 24 6.59 -5.14 -19.97
N ALA A 25 5.96 -6.17 -19.42
CA ALA A 25 6.65 -7.28 -18.78
C ALA A 25 7.60 -8.01 -19.78
N ARG A 26 7.17 -8.18 -21.03
CA ARG A 26 8.00 -8.83 -22.07
C ARG A 26 9.14 -7.94 -22.56
N GLN A 27 8.94 -6.63 -22.69
CA GLN A 27 10.02 -5.68 -22.97
C GLN A 27 11.04 -5.62 -21.83
N ILE A 28 10.55 -5.65 -20.57
CA ILE A 28 11.37 -5.67 -19.37
C ILE A 28 12.11 -7.01 -19.22
N ILE A 29 11.43 -8.13 -19.48
CA ILE A 29 12.01 -9.48 -19.43
C ILE A 29 12.99 -9.70 -20.60
N GLY A 30 12.76 -9.07 -21.75
CA GLY A 30 13.60 -9.14 -22.94
C GLY A 30 14.72 -8.11 -22.99
N SER A 31 14.80 -7.17 -22.03
CA SER A 31 15.98 -6.31 -21.87
C SER A 31 17.15 -7.14 -21.33
N ASP A 32 18.36 -6.71 -21.64
CA ASP A 32 19.62 -7.39 -21.33
C ASP A 32 19.58 -7.97 -19.89
N THR A 33 19.89 -9.25 -19.78
CA THR A 33 19.74 -10.03 -18.53
C THR A 33 20.84 -9.74 -17.51
N GLY A 34 21.66 -8.71 -17.72
CA GLY A 34 22.75 -8.35 -16.83
C GLY A 34 23.95 -9.30 -16.87
N THR A 35 24.90 -9.02 -16.00
CA THR A 35 26.14 -9.82 -15.90
C THR A 35 25.85 -11.25 -15.40
N PRO A 36 26.72 -12.23 -15.63
CA PRO A 36 26.60 -13.57 -15.07
C PRO A 36 26.45 -13.59 -13.54
N GLU A 37 26.95 -12.58 -12.85
CA GLU A 37 26.85 -12.39 -11.40
C GLU A 37 25.44 -12.01 -10.98
N THR A 38 24.80 -11.09 -11.70
CA THR A 38 23.41 -10.70 -11.51
C THR A 38 22.47 -11.90 -11.65
N LEU A 39 22.67 -12.74 -12.66
CA LEU A 39 21.89 -13.96 -12.87
C LEU A 39 22.07 -14.98 -11.73
N LYS A 40 23.24 -15.07 -11.14
CA LYS A 40 23.50 -15.93 -9.98
C LYS A 40 22.73 -15.43 -8.74
N LEU A 41 22.76 -14.12 -8.48
CA LEU A 41 22.06 -13.52 -7.35
C LEU A 41 20.54 -13.66 -7.50
N ALA A 42 20.00 -13.40 -8.69
CA ALA A 42 18.60 -13.62 -9.03
C ALA A 42 18.17 -15.11 -8.85
N GLY A 43 19.06 -16.05 -9.06
CA GLY A 43 18.86 -17.48 -8.82
C GLY A 43 18.56 -17.82 -7.35
N ALA A 44 19.08 -17.03 -6.40
CA ALA A 44 18.86 -17.24 -4.96
C ALA A 44 17.40 -17.04 -4.54
N ILE A 45 16.77 -16.00 -5.06
CA ILE A 45 15.33 -15.72 -4.83
C ILE A 45 14.48 -16.88 -5.33
N ARG A 46 14.79 -17.42 -6.52
CA ARG A 46 14.08 -18.56 -7.08
C ARG A 46 14.27 -19.83 -6.25
N ALA A 47 15.47 -20.05 -5.68
CA ALA A 47 15.75 -21.22 -4.84
C ALA A 47 14.97 -21.17 -3.52
N GLY A 48 14.94 -20.01 -2.83
CA GLY A 48 14.18 -19.82 -1.60
C GLY A 48 12.67 -20.08 -1.79
N ALA A 49 12.10 -19.53 -2.86
CA ALA A 49 10.70 -19.74 -3.22
C ALA A 49 10.37 -21.21 -3.57
N LYS A 50 11.24 -21.85 -4.36
CA LYS A 50 11.04 -23.25 -4.79
C LYS A 50 11.02 -24.24 -3.61
N ALA A 51 11.77 -23.94 -2.55
CA ALA A 51 11.78 -24.73 -1.33
C ALA A 51 10.43 -24.71 -0.59
N LEU A 52 9.70 -23.58 -0.67
CA LEU A 52 8.38 -23.45 -0.06
C LEU A 52 7.28 -24.10 -0.93
N LEU A 53 7.32 -23.95 -2.23
CA LEU A 53 6.34 -24.52 -3.17
C LEU A 53 6.31 -26.06 -3.18
N LYS A 54 7.35 -26.73 -2.68
CA LYS A 54 7.39 -28.19 -2.56
C LYS A 54 6.61 -28.75 -1.36
N ARG A 55 6.06 -27.90 -0.48
CA ARG A 55 5.33 -28.35 0.73
C ARG A 55 3.89 -28.75 0.38
N PRO A 56 3.31 -29.77 1.02
CA PRO A 56 1.94 -30.18 0.77
C PRO A 56 0.94 -29.21 1.39
N TYR A 57 0.16 -28.51 0.56
CA TYR A 57 -0.97 -27.66 0.98
C TYR A 57 -2.29 -28.42 0.96
N LYS A 58 -2.23 -29.74 0.85
CA LYS A 58 -3.36 -30.66 0.72
C LYS A 58 -4.50 -30.43 1.72
N PRO A 59 -4.26 -30.16 3.03
CA PRO A 59 -5.37 -29.99 3.96
C PRO A 59 -6.22 -28.74 3.73
N ALA A 60 -5.60 -27.62 3.35
CA ALA A 60 -6.31 -26.35 3.12
C ALA A 60 -7.14 -26.42 1.82
N VAL A 61 -6.57 -27.00 0.75
CA VAL A 61 -7.26 -27.21 -0.53
C VAL A 61 -8.36 -28.26 -0.37
N ALA A 62 -8.14 -29.32 0.42
CA ALA A 62 -9.15 -30.36 0.66
C ALA A 62 -10.35 -29.81 1.44
N LEU A 63 -10.14 -28.90 2.40
CA LEU A 63 -11.25 -28.30 3.15
C LEU A 63 -12.09 -27.37 2.28
N LEU A 64 -11.47 -26.61 1.38
CA LEU A 64 -12.19 -25.83 0.36
C LEU A 64 -12.90 -26.76 -0.65
N GLY A 65 -12.30 -27.89 -1.00
CA GLY A 65 -12.91 -28.89 -1.87
C GLY A 65 -14.12 -29.60 -1.24
N LEU A 66 -14.18 -29.72 0.10
CA LEU A 66 -15.35 -30.25 0.82
C LEU A 66 -16.57 -29.31 0.76
N LEU A 67 -16.38 -28.05 0.42
CA LEU A 67 -17.49 -27.13 0.16
C LEU A 67 -18.23 -27.44 -1.15
N LEU A 68 -17.58 -28.06 -2.14
CA LEU A 68 -18.13 -28.29 -3.48
C LEU A 68 -19.34 -29.22 -3.53
N PRO A 69 -19.41 -30.36 -2.80
CA PRO A 69 -20.53 -31.30 -2.90
C PRO A 69 -21.82 -30.87 -2.19
N THR A 70 -21.72 -29.94 -1.23
CA THR A 70 -22.84 -29.57 -0.33
C THR A 70 -23.80 -28.53 -0.92
N PHE A 71 -23.44 -27.95 -2.07
CA PHE A 71 -24.16 -26.81 -2.68
C PHE A 71 -25.17 -27.19 -3.74
N ALA A 72 -25.27 -28.44 -4.10
CA ALA A 72 -26.26 -28.92 -5.09
C ALA A 72 -27.74 -28.80 -4.66
N ALA A 73 -27.96 -28.37 -3.40
CA ALA A 73 -29.31 -28.32 -2.80
C ALA A 73 -29.89 -26.94 -2.55
N ALA A 74 -29.13 -25.84 -2.87
CA ALA A 74 -29.56 -24.48 -2.59
C ALA A 74 -30.08 -23.80 -3.86
N GLN A 75 -31.32 -24.05 -4.24
CA GLN A 75 -32.07 -23.25 -5.22
C GLN A 75 -33.21 -22.51 -4.53
N ASP A 76 -33.37 -21.23 -4.92
CA ASP A 76 -34.41 -20.26 -4.57
C ASP A 76 -34.24 -19.49 -3.25
N HIS A 77 -33.35 -18.49 -3.33
CA HIS A 77 -33.63 -17.22 -2.60
C HIS A 77 -32.82 -16.09 -3.27
N ALA A 78 -33.52 -15.15 -3.91
CA ALA A 78 -32.95 -13.89 -4.36
C ALA A 78 -32.61 -13.01 -3.13
N GLY A 79 -31.44 -13.24 -2.55
CA GLY A 79 -30.85 -12.35 -1.54
C GLY A 79 -30.38 -11.06 -2.22
N GLY A 80 -30.88 -9.90 -1.79
CA GLY A 80 -30.44 -8.59 -2.26
C GLY A 80 -29.07 -8.25 -1.66
N GLY A 81 -28.00 -8.91 -2.11
CA GLY A 81 -26.63 -8.59 -1.75
C GLY A 81 -25.97 -7.63 -2.73
N GLU A 82 -24.78 -7.12 -2.39
CA GLU A 82 -23.98 -6.22 -3.25
C GLU A 82 -23.67 -6.81 -4.62
N ALA A 83 -23.65 -8.12 -4.75
CA ALA A 83 -23.48 -8.82 -6.02
C ALA A 83 -24.56 -8.50 -7.06
N ASN A 84 -25.73 -8.04 -6.60
CA ASN A 84 -26.89 -7.72 -7.42
C ASN A 84 -27.06 -6.21 -7.66
N LEU A 85 -26.04 -5.41 -7.32
CA LEU A 85 -26.09 -3.98 -7.54
C LEU A 85 -26.14 -3.65 -9.04
N VAL A 86 -27.21 -2.97 -9.43
CA VAL A 86 -27.40 -2.47 -10.79
C VAL A 86 -27.06 -0.98 -10.83
N LEU A 87 -26.15 -0.60 -11.70
CA LEU A 87 -25.80 0.83 -11.88
C LEU A 87 -26.99 1.60 -12.47
N PRO A 88 -27.23 2.86 -12.03
CA PRO A 88 -28.22 3.73 -12.66
C PRO A 88 -27.80 4.10 -14.09
N ASP A 89 -28.75 4.62 -14.86
CA ASP A 89 -28.43 5.14 -16.19
C ASP A 89 -27.73 6.49 -16.09
N LEU A 90 -26.45 6.53 -16.42
CA LEU A 90 -25.65 7.76 -16.36
C LEU A 90 -26.07 8.78 -17.41
N ARG A 91 -26.83 8.35 -18.44
CA ARG A 91 -27.37 9.26 -19.47
C ARG A 91 -28.64 9.97 -19.01
N SER A 92 -29.27 9.52 -17.91
CA SER A 92 -30.44 10.17 -17.33
C SER A 92 -30.16 11.52 -16.70
N VAL A 93 -28.88 11.86 -16.46
CA VAL A 93 -28.46 13.11 -15.84
C VAL A 93 -27.60 13.93 -16.79
N SER A 94 -27.74 15.26 -16.75
CA SER A 94 -27.03 16.18 -17.63
C SER A 94 -26.25 17.21 -16.82
N PHE A 95 -25.03 17.48 -17.25
CA PHE A 95 -24.12 18.47 -16.69
C PHE A 95 -23.51 19.29 -17.83
N PHE A 96 -23.64 20.63 -17.78
CA PHE A 96 -23.10 21.54 -18.82
C PHE A 96 -23.60 21.22 -20.23
N GLY A 97 -24.80 20.66 -20.37
CA GLY A 97 -25.35 20.26 -21.67
C GLY A 97 -24.86 18.93 -22.21
N LEU A 98 -24.02 18.21 -21.45
CA LEU A 98 -23.55 16.86 -21.74
C LEU A 98 -24.22 15.86 -20.80
N ASP A 99 -24.59 14.69 -21.29
CA ASP A 99 -25.04 13.60 -20.41
C ASP A 99 -23.87 13.04 -19.57
N GLY A 100 -24.17 12.44 -18.40
CA GLY A 100 -23.17 11.98 -17.46
C GLY A 100 -22.22 10.94 -18.06
N HIS A 101 -22.70 10.06 -18.95
CA HIS A 101 -21.86 9.07 -19.63
C HIS A 101 -20.82 9.73 -20.54
N THR A 102 -21.24 10.71 -21.36
CA THR A 102 -20.34 11.49 -22.24
C THR A 102 -19.33 12.29 -21.44
N LEU A 103 -19.76 12.92 -20.35
CA LEU A 103 -18.86 13.68 -19.47
C LEU A 103 -17.76 12.78 -18.87
N LEU A 104 -18.11 11.59 -18.40
CA LEU A 104 -17.14 10.64 -17.87
C LEU A 104 -16.25 10.03 -18.96
N ALA A 105 -16.76 9.85 -20.18
CA ALA A 105 -15.95 9.42 -21.32
C ALA A 105 -14.85 10.44 -21.65
N ILE A 106 -15.11 11.75 -21.48
CA ILE A 106 -14.06 12.79 -21.58
C ILE A 106 -13.02 12.61 -20.48
N GLY A 107 -13.40 12.12 -19.29
CA GLY A 107 -12.50 11.80 -18.19
C GLY A 107 -11.39 10.80 -18.57
N LEU A 108 -11.67 9.87 -19.51
CA LEU A 108 -10.66 8.94 -20.03
C LEU A 108 -9.47 9.65 -20.70
N LEU A 109 -9.69 10.82 -21.32
CA LEU A 109 -8.60 11.60 -21.92
C LEU A 109 -7.63 12.13 -20.85
N PHE A 110 -8.15 12.52 -19.68
CA PHE A 110 -7.32 12.94 -18.56
C PHE A 110 -6.53 11.77 -17.97
N CYS A 111 -7.12 10.57 -17.92
CA CYS A 111 -6.39 9.35 -17.52
C CYS A 111 -5.23 9.08 -18.49
N VAL A 112 -5.47 9.16 -19.80
CA VAL A 112 -4.42 9.02 -20.81
C VAL A 112 -3.34 10.11 -20.62
N GLY A 113 -3.75 11.35 -20.35
CA GLY A 113 -2.83 12.45 -20.04
C GLY A 113 -1.94 12.15 -18.83
N GLY A 114 -2.50 11.62 -17.75
CA GLY A 114 -1.74 11.21 -16.56
C GLY A 114 -0.80 10.03 -16.81
N LEU A 115 -1.22 9.04 -17.61
CA LEU A 115 -0.34 7.96 -18.07
C LEU A 115 0.85 8.51 -18.87
N LEU A 116 0.60 9.40 -19.82
CA LEU A 116 1.64 10.02 -20.63
C LEU A 116 2.59 10.87 -19.79
N PHE A 117 2.07 11.59 -18.78
CA PHE A 117 2.89 12.32 -17.82
C PHE A 117 3.85 11.38 -17.08
N GLY A 118 3.34 10.28 -16.49
CA GLY A 118 4.17 9.30 -15.79
C GLY A 118 5.23 8.68 -16.70
N LEU A 119 4.86 8.27 -17.90
CA LEU A 119 5.76 7.69 -18.89
C LEU A 119 6.82 8.69 -19.41
N ALA A 120 6.45 9.96 -19.61
CA ALA A 120 7.39 11.00 -20.02
C ALA A 120 8.49 11.21 -18.98
N ILE A 121 8.12 11.24 -17.68
CA ILE A 121 9.10 11.31 -16.60
C ILE A 121 9.96 10.05 -16.53
N PHE A 122 9.36 8.87 -16.67
CA PHE A 122 10.11 7.62 -16.74
C PHE A 122 11.20 7.67 -17.81
N VAL A 123 10.87 8.11 -19.03
CA VAL A 123 11.84 8.25 -20.13
C VAL A 123 12.91 9.29 -19.81
N GLN A 124 12.54 10.40 -19.20
CA GLN A 124 13.50 11.43 -18.78
C GLN A 124 14.50 10.91 -17.74
N LEU A 125 14.02 10.18 -16.72
CA LEU A 125 14.88 9.58 -15.69
C LEU A 125 15.78 8.50 -16.29
N LYS A 126 15.23 7.63 -17.14
CA LYS A 126 16.01 6.59 -17.83
C LYS A 126 17.19 7.18 -18.61
N ASN A 127 16.96 8.30 -19.31
CA ASN A 127 17.95 8.94 -20.19
C ASN A 127 18.82 9.99 -19.48
N ALA A 128 18.58 10.26 -18.18
CA ALA A 128 19.38 11.20 -17.42
C ALA A 128 20.81 10.67 -17.24
N PRO A 129 21.83 11.56 -17.28
CA PRO A 129 23.24 11.17 -17.18
C PRO A 129 23.53 10.49 -15.83
N VAL A 130 24.40 9.49 -15.87
CA VAL A 130 24.86 8.73 -14.71
C VAL A 130 26.20 8.07 -15.03
N HIS A 131 27.08 7.98 -14.05
CA HIS A 131 28.34 7.25 -14.22
C HIS A 131 28.09 5.74 -14.26
N ARG A 132 28.89 5.01 -15.06
CA ARG A 132 28.69 3.56 -15.28
C ARG A 132 28.72 2.74 -13.98
N THR A 133 29.60 3.06 -13.04
CA THR A 133 29.69 2.31 -11.76
C THR A 133 28.41 2.39 -10.94
N MET A 134 27.79 3.56 -10.86
CA MET A 134 26.50 3.75 -10.18
C MET A 134 25.36 3.08 -10.95
N LEU A 135 25.42 3.10 -12.28
CA LEU A 135 24.43 2.44 -13.12
C LEU A 135 24.48 0.91 -12.94
N GLU A 136 25.67 0.33 -12.93
CA GLU A 136 25.87 -1.11 -12.73
C GLU A 136 25.28 -1.59 -11.39
N VAL A 137 25.51 -0.86 -10.30
CA VAL A 137 24.91 -1.16 -8.98
C VAL A 137 23.39 -1.09 -9.06
N SER A 138 22.85 -0.02 -9.63
CA SER A 138 21.40 0.17 -9.75
C SER A 138 20.72 -0.90 -10.62
N GLU A 139 21.37 -1.34 -11.72
CA GLU A 139 20.85 -2.43 -12.55
C GLU A 139 20.96 -3.79 -11.86
N LEU A 140 22.01 -4.04 -11.05
CA LEU A 140 22.11 -5.23 -10.21
C LEU A 140 20.95 -5.32 -9.22
N ILE A 141 20.65 -4.22 -8.52
CA ILE A 141 19.53 -4.10 -7.62
C ILE A 141 18.21 -4.39 -8.36
N TYR A 142 18.01 -3.77 -9.54
CA TYR A 142 16.80 -3.98 -10.32
C TYR A 142 16.59 -5.43 -10.76
N GLU A 143 17.62 -6.11 -11.26
CA GLU A 143 17.53 -7.50 -11.70
C GLU A 143 17.18 -8.44 -10.52
N THR A 144 17.67 -8.12 -9.33
CA THR A 144 17.33 -8.84 -8.11
C THR A 144 15.86 -8.60 -7.71
N CYS A 145 15.40 -7.33 -7.74
CA CYS A 145 13.99 -6.95 -7.52
C CYS A 145 13.05 -7.64 -8.52
N LYS A 146 13.42 -7.66 -9.80
CA LYS A 146 12.65 -8.32 -10.87
C LYS A 146 12.46 -9.81 -10.59
N THR A 147 13.51 -10.49 -10.14
CA THR A 147 13.42 -11.91 -9.79
C THR A 147 12.54 -12.14 -8.57
N TYR A 148 12.63 -11.26 -7.57
CA TYR A 148 11.75 -11.27 -6.41
C TYR A 148 10.28 -11.08 -6.82
N LEU A 149 9.97 -10.07 -7.66
CA LEU A 149 8.62 -9.82 -8.16
C LEU A 149 8.04 -11.01 -8.91
N ILE A 150 8.79 -11.59 -9.86
CA ILE A 150 8.35 -12.78 -10.61
C ILE A 150 8.01 -13.93 -9.66
N THR A 151 8.78 -14.07 -8.59
CA THR A 151 8.54 -15.08 -7.58
C THR A 151 7.27 -14.78 -6.77
N GLN A 152 7.07 -13.53 -6.36
CA GLN A 152 5.86 -13.10 -5.67
C GLN A 152 4.62 -13.24 -6.55
N GLY A 153 4.70 -12.92 -7.84
CA GLY A 153 3.59 -13.11 -8.78
C GLY A 153 3.08 -14.56 -8.82
N LYS A 154 3.97 -15.55 -8.76
CA LYS A 154 3.57 -16.97 -8.66
C LYS A 154 2.83 -17.29 -7.36
N PHE A 155 3.24 -16.68 -6.25
CA PHE A 155 2.56 -16.84 -4.97
C PHE A 155 1.19 -16.17 -4.95
N ILE A 156 1.08 -14.97 -5.50
CA ILE A 156 -0.20 -14.27 -5.63
C ILE A 156 -1.18 -15.12 -6.44
N MET A 157 -0.74 -15.72 -7.55
CA MET A 157 -1.58 -16.62 -8.34
C MET A 157 -2.00 -17.87 -7.56
N LEU A 158 -1.14 -18.42 -6.71
CA LEU A 158 -1.52 -19.51 -5.80
C LEU A 158 -2.59 -19.07 -4.80
N LEU A 159 -2.43 -17.89 -4.19
CA LEU A 159 -3.41 -17.35 -3.24
C LEU A 159 -4.73 -17.01 -3.94
N TRP A 160 -4.66 -16.51 -5.18
CA TRP A 160 -5.84 -16.22 -5.98
C TRP A 160 -6.73 -17.46 -6.21
N VAL A 161 -6.16 -18.65 -6.31
CA VAL A 161 -6.96 -19.89 -6.44
C VAL A 161 -7.92 -20.06 -5.26
N PHE A 162 -7.52 -19.74 -4.04
CA PHE A 162 -8.41 -19.80 -2.86
C PHE A 162 -9.57 -18.81 -3.01
N ILE A 163 -9.27 -17.58 -3.42
CA ILE A 163 -10.27 -16.55 -3.65
C ILE A 163 -11.20 -16.93 -4.81
N ALA A 164 -10.65 -17.44 -5.91
CA ALA A 164 -11.40 -17.84 -7.08
C ALA A 164 -12.42 -18.97 -6.76
N VAL A 165 -12.06 -19.89 -5.87
CA VAL A 165 -13.00 -20.92 -5.39
C VAL A 165 -14.17 -20.25 -4.66
N VAL A 166 -13.93 -19.32 -3.74
CA VAL A 166 -14.99 -18.64 -2.98
C VAL A 166 -15.87 -17.79 -3.91
N ILE A 167 -15.28 -17.03 -4.84
CA ILE A 167 -16.00 -16.26 -5.87
C ILE A 167 -16.88 -17.19 -6.73
N SER A 168 -16.32 -18.33 -7.13
CA SER A 168 -17.05 -19.30 -7.97
C SER A 168 -18.22 -19.93 -7.23
N MET A 169 -18.06 -20.22 -5.94
CA MET A 169 -19.14 -20.73 -5.10
C MET A 169 -20.25 -19.70 -4.92
N TYR A 170 -19.88 -18.46 -4.64
CA TYR A 170 -20.85 -17.40 -4.41
C TYR A 170 -21.62 -17.05 -5.69
N PHE A 171 -20.96 -16.58 -6.74
CA PHE A 171 -21.59 -16.15 -7.98
C PHE A 171 -22.04 -17.30 -8.89
N GLY A 172 -21.47 -18.49 -8.69
CA GLY A 172 -21.81 -19.68 -9.50
C GLY A 172 -23.05 -20.42 -9.02
N TRP A 173 -23.28 -20.47 -7.70
CA TRP A 173 -24.35 -21.30 -7.16
C TRP A 173 -25.26 -20.59 -6.15
N LEU A 174 -24.70 -19.72 -5.26
CA LEU A 174 -25.47 -19.18 -4.15
C LEU A 174 -26.21 -17.89 -4.49
N ALA A 175 -25.54 -16.97 -5.17
CA ALA A 175 -26.10 -15.69 -5.57
C ALA A 175 -25.78 -15.39 -7.04
N PRO A 176 -26.24 -16.23 -7.99
CA PRO A 176 -26.04 -15.95 -9.41
C PRO A 176 -26.71 -14.62 -9.78
N VAL A 177 -26.08 -13.84 -10.65
CA VAL A 177 -26.65 -12.59 -11.14
C VAL A 177 -27.99 -12.89 -11.84
N PRO A 178 -29.11 -12.27 -11.42
CA PRO A 178 -30.45 -12.60 -11.90
C PRO A 178 -30.55 -12.52 -13.43
N ASN A 179 -31.22 -13.51 -14.04
CA ASN A 179 -31.47 -13.61 -15.48
C ASN A 179 -30.20 -13.62 -16.35
N LYS A 180 -29.03 -13.99 -15.79
CA LYS A 180 -27.77 -14.07 -16.54
C LYS A 180 -27.17 -15.46 -16.47
N PRO A 181 -26.61 -15.97 -17.58
CA PRO A 181 -26.00 -17.28 -17.60
C PRO A 181 -24.68 -17.30 -16.85
N ILE A 182 -24.50 -18.24 -15.93
CA ILE A 182 -23.32 -18.39 -15.07
C ILE A 182 -22.03 -18.48 -15.87
N TRP A 183 -22.06 -19.17 -17.01
CA TRP A 183 -20.92 -19.38 -17.90
C TRP A 183 -20.39 -18.07 -18.53
N ILE A 184 -21.16 -16.95 -18.49
CA ILE A 184 -20.73 -15.62 -18.90
C ILE A 184 -20.31 -14.81 -17.66
N THR A 185 -21.15 -14.80 -16.62
CA THR A 185 -20.99 -13.96 -15.44
C THR A 185 -19.72 -14.31 -14.67
N LEU A 186 -19.53 -15.61 -14.40
CA LEU A 186 -18.41 -16.06 -13.57
C LEU A 186 -17.03 -15.76 -14.20
N PRO A 187 -16.78 -16.06 -15.50
CA PRO A 187 -15.51 -15.69 -16.13
C PRO A 187 -15.24 -14.19 -16.16
N ILE A 188 -16.28 -13.35 -16.29
CA ILE A 188 -16.12 -11.90 -16.26
C ILE A 188 -15.67 -11.44 -14.88
N ILE A 189 -16.31 -11.89 -13.80
CA ILE A 189 -15.95 -11.52 -12.42
C ILE A 189 -14.54 -12.01 -12.06
N LEU A 190 -14.22 -13.26 -12.38
CA LEU A 190 -12.87 -13.80 -12.20
C LEU A 190 -11.84 -13.04 -13.05
N GLY A 191 -12.20 -12.65 -14.27
CA GLY A 191 -11.38 -11.83 -15.16
C GLY A 191 -11.06 -10.47 -14.53
N PHE A 192 -12.07 -9.78 -13.96
CA PHE A 192 -11.83 -8.50 -13.26
C PHE A 192 -11.03 -8.66 -11.97
N SER A 193 -11.15 -9.78 -11.26
CA SER A 193 -10.26 -10.06 -10.12
C SER A 193 -8.79 -10.21 -10.56
N LEU A 194 -8.54 -10.83 -11.71
CA LEU A 194 -7.20 -10.87 -12.30
C LEU A 194 -6.71 -9.50 -12.78
N VAL A 195 -7.61 -8.66 -13.32
CA VAL A 195 -7.29 -7.27 -13.68
C VAL A 195 -6.87 -6.46 -12.44
N GLY A 196 -7.56 -6.63 -11.30
CA GLY A 196 -7.18 -6.03 -10.03
C GLY A 196 -5.79 -6.44 -9.56
N ILE A 197 -5.50 -7.75 -9.58
CA ILE A 197 -4.14 -8.26 -9.27
C ILE A 197 -3.11 -7.68 -10.23
N ALA A 198 -3.40 -7.68 -11.53
CA ALA A 198 -2.50 -7.18 -12.55
C ALA A 198 -2.23 -5.67 -12.39
N GLY A 199 -3.24 -4.90 -11.97
CA GLY A 199 -3.12 -3.49 -11.61
C GLY A 199 -2.12 -3.28 -10.47
N SER A 200 -2.39 -3.86 -9.28
CA SER A 200 -1.50 -3.76 -8.12
C SER A 200 -0.07 -4.22 -8.42
N TYR A 201 0.06 -5.36 -9.12
CA TYR A 201 1.36 -5.91 -9.47
C TYR A 201 2.09 -5.06 -10.52
N GLY A 202 1.38 -4.56 -11.53
CA GLY A 202 1.95 -3.75 -12.60
C GLY A 202 2.45 -2.39 -12.12
N VAL A 203 1.68 -1.70 -11.27
CA VAL A 203 2.09 -0.42 -10.69
C VAL A 203 3.26 -0.58 -9.72
N ALA A 204 3.31 -1.69 -8.96
CA ALA A 204 4.46 -2.02 -8.12
C ALA A 204 5.73 -2.22 -8.96
N TRP A 205 5.62 -2.99 -10.04
CA TRP A 205 6.75 -3.19 -10.96
C TRP A 205 7.24 -1.89 -11.59
N PHE A 206 6.31 -1.04 -12.06
CA PHE A 206 6.63 0.27 -12.60
C PHE A 206 7.33 1.14 -11.56
N GLY A 207 6.80 1.20 -10.33
CA GLY A 207 7.37 1.97 -9.23
C GLY A 207 8.81 1.56 -8.92
N ILE A 208 9.06 0.25 -8.78
CA ILE A 208 10.40 -0.30 -8.54
C ILE A 208 11.36 0.10 -9.66
N ARG A 209 10.92 0.03 -10.94
CA ARG A 209 11.80 0.39 -12.06
C ARG A 209 12.11 1.88 -12.11
N VAL A 210 11.14 2.74 -11.85
CA VAL A 210 11.34 4.20 -11.76
C VAL A 210 12.30 4.54 -10.63
N ASN A 211 12.12 3.93 -9.46
CA ASN A 211 12.95 4.19 -8.29
C ASN A 211 14.39 3.74 -8.52
N THR A 212 14.63 2.56 -9.10
CA THR A 212 15.98 2.10 -9.42
C THR A 212 16.70 3.01 -10.42
N PHE A 213 16.00 3.62 -11.38
CA PHE A 213 16.59 4.67 -12.19
C PHE A 213 16.92 5.92 -11.36
N ALA A 214 15.98 6.36 -10.52
CA ALA A 214 16.17 7.56 -9.72
C ALA A 214 17.33 7.43 -8.72
N ASN A 215 17.51 6.25 -8.10
CA ASN A 215 18.58 5.98 -7.12
C ASN A 215 19.94 6.40 -7.67
N SER A 216 20.35 5.81 -8.79
CA SER A 216 21.68 6.11 -9.38
C SER A 216 21.80 7.54 -9.90
N ARG A 217 20.72 8.15 -10.40
CA ARG A 217 20.74 9.54 -10.89
C ARG A 217 20.79 10.54 -9.74
N THR A 218 20.16 10.23 -8.61
CA THR A 218 20.24 11.03 -7.39
C THR A 218 21.65 10.97 -6.81
N ALA A 219 22.23 9.77 -6.68
CA ALA A 219 23.61 9.57 -6.25
C ALA A 219 24.59 10.36 -7.15
N PHE A 220 24.45 10.25 -8.46
CA PHE A 220 25.30 10.95 -9.42
C PHE A 220 25.15 12.47 -9.37
N ALA A 221 23.89 12.95 -9.18
CA ALA A 221 23.63 14.38 -9.03
C ALA A 221 24.31 14.98 -7.78
N GLY A 222 24.50 14.17 -6.73
CA GLY A 222 25.21 14.53 -5.51
C GLY A 222 26.64 15.00 -5.75
N LEU A 223 27.35 14.42 -6.73
CA LEU A 223 28.72 14.75 -7.05
C LEU A 223 28.94 16.23 -7.39
N ARG A 224 27.89 16.94 -7.84
CA ARG A 224 27.93 18.39 -8.08
C ARG A 224 27.98 19.23 -6.79
N GLY A 225 27.71 18.63 -5.65
CA GLY A 225 27.66 19.32 -4.35
C GLY A 225 26.54 20.36 -4.24
N LYS A 226 25.46 20.23 -4.99
CA LYS A 226 24.27 21.10 -4.98
C LYS A 226 23.05 20.31 -4.50
N PRO A 227 22.28 20.83 -3.51
CA PRO A 227 21.17 20.08 -2.92
C PRO A 227 19.93 19.95 -3.82
N TYR A 228 19.63 20.98 -4.65
CA TYR A 228 18.39 21.00 -5.42
C TYR A 228 18.20 19.80 -6.37
N PRO A 229 19.19 19.37 -7.18
CA PRO A 229 19.04 18.19 -8.04
C PRO A 229 18.83 16.90 -7.26
N ILE A 230 19.43 16.79 -6.06
CA ILE A 230 19.32 15.62 -5.18
C ILE A 230 17.89 15.48 -4.66
N MET A 231 17.19 16.59 -4.37
CA MET A 231 15.79 16.61 -4.00
C MET A 231 14.85 16.43 -5.20
N ALA A 232 15.15 17.08 -6.32
CA ALA A 232 14.23 17.13 -7.46
C ALA A 232 14.05 15.78 -8.16
N ILE A 233 15.09 14.94 -8.22
CA ILE A 233 15.06 13.63 -8.91
C ILE A 233 14.12 12.65 -8.18
N PRO A 234 14.24 12.40 -6.86
CA PRO A 234 13.33 11.51 -6.13
C PRO A 234 11.88 11.98 -6.20
N LEU A 235 11.63 13.29 -6.01
CA LEU A 235 10.29 13.85 -6.09
C LEU A 235 9.66 13.66 -7.48
N LYS A 236 10.47 13.83 -8.53
CA LYS A 236 10.07 13.60 -9.91
C LYS A 236 9.72 12.12 -10.16
N ALA A 237 10.50 11.20 -9.61
CA ALA A 237 10.23 9.77 -9.67
C ALA A 237 8.90 9.42 -9.00
N GLY A 238 8.68 9.91 -7.78
CA GLY A 238 7.45 9.72 -7.04
C GLY A 238 6.22 10.28 -7.77
N MET A 239 6.33 11.47 -8.39
CA MET A 239 5.24 12.03 -9.20
C MET A 239 4.93 11.19 -10.45
N SER A 240 5.95 10.59 -11.10
CA SER A 240 5.74 9.64 -12.19
C SER A 240 4.90 8.45 -11.74
N ILE A 241 5.23 7.87 -10.57
CA ILE A 241 4.53 6.73 -10.00
C ILE A 241 3.09 7.13 -9.63
N GLY A 242 2.91 8.22 -8.88
CA GLY A 242 1.61 8.68 -8.41
C GLY A 242 0.64 9.00 -9.54
N MET A 243 1.09 9.73 -10.56
CA MET A 243 0.26 10.08 -11.71
C MET A 243 -0.12 8.86 -12.55
N LEU A 244 0.82 7.95 -12.82
CA LEU A 244 0.53 6.74 -13.59
C LEU A 244 -0.43 5.84 -12.85
N LEU A 245 -0.19 5.59 -11.57
CA LEU A 245 -0.99 4.72 -10.72
C LEU A 245 -2.45 5.17 -10.66
N ILE A 246 -2.70 6.43 -10.29
CA ILE A 246 -4.05 6.98 -10.19
C ILE A 246 -4.75 6.97 -11.56
N SER A 247 -3.99 7.22 -12.63
CA SER A 247 -4.55 7.20 -13.98
C SER A 247 -4.95 5.79 -14.42
N VAL A 248 -4.16 4.75 -14.11
CA VAL A 248 -4.50 3.34 -14.37
C VAL A 248 -5.75 2.94 -13.59
N GLU A 249 -5.79 3.27 -12.31
CA GLU A 249 -6.91 2.95 -11.43
C GLU A 249 -8.21 3.58 -11.93
N LEU A 250 -8.18 4.90 -12.15
CA LEU A 250 -9.34 5.64 -12.64
C LEU A 250 -9.78 5.17 -14.03
N LEU A 251 -8.84 4.82 -14.91
CA LEU A 251 -9.12 4.28 -16.23
C LEU A 251 -9.88 2.95 -16.15
N ILE A 252 -9.46 2.02 -15.27
CA ILE A 252 -10.13 0.73 -15.07
C ILE A 252 -11.54 0.96 -14.51
N MET A 253 -11.67 1.80 -13.47
CA MET A 253 -12.97 2.09 -12.87
C MET A 253 -13.93 2.76 -13.86
N LEU A 254 -13.46 3.76 -14.62
CA LEU A 254 -14.26 4.38 -15.69
C LEU A 254 -14.62 3.38 -16.79
N PHE A 255 -13.71 2.48 -17.12
CA PHE A 255 -14.01 1.42 -18.08
C PHE A 255 -15.15 0.53 -17.60
N ILE A 256 -15.14 0.08 -16.35
CA ILE A 256 -16.23 -0.71 -15.77
C ILE A 256 -17.53 0.11 -15.80
N LEU A 257 -17.48 1.35 -15.39
CA LEU A 257 -18.66 2.22 -15.27
C LEU A 257 -19.32 2.56 -16.62
N LEU A 258 -18.53 2.76 -17.68
CA LEU A 258 -18.99 3.23 -18.98
C LEU A 258 -19.31 2.11 -19.97
N PHE A 259 -18.55 1.03 -19.94
CA PHE A 259 -18.59 0.03 -21.01
C PHE A 259 -19.13 -1.33 -20.55
N ILE A 260 -19.13 -1.64 -19.25
CA ILE A 260 -19.73 -2.86 -18.72
C ILE A 260 -21.26 -2.66 -18.64
N PRO A 261 -22.08 -3.65 -19.08
CA PRO A 261 -23.51 -3.57 -18.86
C PRO A 261 -23.85 -3.39 -17.38
N ARG A 262 -24.80 -2.51 -17.09
CA ARG A 262 -25.14 -2.06 -15.73
C ARG A 262 -25.40 -3.19 -14.74
N ASP A 263 -25.96 -4.30 -15.25
CA ASP A 263 -26.30 -5.50 -14.45
C ASP A 263 -25.08 -6.34 -14.05
N TYR A 264 -23.93 -6.15 -14.69
CA TYR A 264 -22.67 -6.85 -14.38
C TYR A 264 -21.67 -5.97 -13.65
N ALA A 265 -21.82 -4.65 -13.80
CA ALA A 265 -20.79 -3.70 -13.35
C ALA A 265 -20.55 -3.77 -11.84
N GLY A 266 -21.60 -3.96 -11.03
CA GLY A 266 -21.46 -4.12 -9.56
C GLY A 266 -20.56 -5.31 -9.21
N ALA A 267 -20.85 -6.47 -9.78
CA ALA A 267 -20.05 -7.67 -9.56
C ALA A 267 -18.60 -7.54 -10.09
N CYS A 268 -18.40 -6.78 -11.19
CA CYS A 268 -17.07 -6.48 -11.71
C CYS A 268 -16.25 -5.56 -10.79
N PHE A 269 -16.87 -4.55 -10.18
CA PHE A 269 -16.22 -3.71 -9.18
C PHE A 269 -15.77 -4.51 -7.96
N ILE A 270 -16.61 -5.41 -7.45
CA ILE A 270 -16.27 -6.29 -6.33
C ILE A 270 -15.13 -7.24 -6.70
N GLY A 271 -15.22 -7.91 -7.86
CA GLY A 271 -14.14 -8.77 -8.33
C GLY A 271 -12.82 -8.03 -8.47
N PHE A 272 -12.84 -6.84 -9.07
CA PHE A 272 -11.68 -5.96 -9.22
C PHE A 272 -11.09 -5.58 -7.87
N ALA A 273 -11.91 -5.09 -6.93
CA ALA A 273 -11.47 -4.67 -5.60
C ALA A 273 -10.86 -5.83 -4.79
N ILE A 274 -11.45 -7.03 -4.83
CA ILE A 274 -10.88 -8.21 -4.17
C ILE A 274 -9.53 -8.57 -4.79
N GLY A 275 -9.41 -8.48 -6.12
CA GLY A 275 -8.16 -8.79 -6.82
C GLY A 275 -7.03 -7.83 -6.48
N GLU A 276 -7.30 -6.51 -6.49
CA GLU A 276 -6.30 -5.50 -6.14
C GLU A 276 -5.87 -5.61 -4.69
N SER A 277 -6.82 -5.90 -3.78
CA SER A 277 -6.54 -6.06 -2.36
C SER A 277 -5.71 -7.31 -2.07
N LEU A 278 -5.96 -8.42 -2.76
CA LEU A 278 -5.10 -9.60 -2.70
C LEU A 278 -3.67 -9.30 -3.17
N GLY A 279 -3.55 -8.62 -4.32
CA GLY A 279 -2.26 -8.25 -4.90
C GLY A 279 -1.44 -7.37 -3.95
N ALA A 280 -2.05 -6.31 -3.45
CA ALA A 280 -1.42 -5.38 -2.52
C ALA A 280 -1.04 -6.04 -1.19
N ALA A 281 -1.95 -6.81 -0.57
CA ALA A 281 -1.70 -7.50 0.70
C ALA A 281 -0.52 -8.48 0.60
N ALA A 282 -0.50 -9.31 -0.43
CA ALA A 282 0.57 -10.29 -0.63
C ALA A 282 1.93 -9.62 -0.89
N LEU A 283 1.97 -8.59 -1.74
CA LEU A 283 3.20 -7.84 -2.00
C LEU A 283 3.70 -7.10 -0.76
N ARG A 284 2.79 -6.48 0.01
CA ARG A 284 3.14 -5.67 1.17
C ARG A 284 3.65 -6.49 2.33
N ILE A 285 2.98 -7.61 2.66
CA ILE A 285 3.41 -8.50 3.75
C ILE A 285 4.77 -9.13 3.40
N ALA A 286 4.92 -9.68 2.20
CA ALA A 286 6.16 -10.32 1.79
C ALA A 286 7.30 -9.31 1.64
N GLY A 287 7.05 -8.15 1.03
CA GLY A 287 8.02 -7.08 0.85
C GLY A 287 8.54 -6.55 2.17
N GLY A 288 7.64 -6.21 3.10
CA GLY A 288 8.02 -5.70 4.42
C GLY A 288 8.81 -6.70 5.27
N ILE A 289 8.49 -8.01 5.20
CA ILE A 289 9.29 -9.03 5.88
C ILE A 289 10.67 -9.19 5.21
N PHE A 290 10.73 -9.17 3.88
CA PHE A 290 11.99 -9.33 3.15
C PHE A 290 12.96 -8.19 3.46
N THR A 291 12.51 -6.94 3.28
CA THR A 291 13.37 -5.76 3.45
C THR A 291 13.93 -5.71 4.86
N LYS A 292 13.10 -5.93 5.88
CA LYS A 292 13.59 -5.78 7.27
C LYS A 292 14.39 -6.97 7.79
N ILE A 293 14.33 -8.14 7.17
CA ILE A 293 15.31 -9.20 7.40
C ILE A 293 16.68 -8.79 6.86
N ALA A 294 16.72 -8.18 5.69
CA ALA A 294 17.95 -7.79 5.03
C ALA A 294 18.62 -6.59 5.72
N ASP A 295 17.84 -5.56 6.01
CA ASP A 295 18.24 -4.34 6.71
C ASP A 295 18.83 -4.65 8.11
N ILE A 296 18.08 -5.31 8.99
CA ILE A 296 18.58 -5.76 10.30
C ILE A 296 19.84 -6.63 10.15
N GLY A 297 19.86 -7.51 9.13
CA GLY A 297 20.99 -8.35 8.82
C GLY A 297 22.25 -7.57 8.45
N ALA A 298 22.10 -6.50 7.68
CA ALA A 298 23.17 -5.62 7.25
C ALA A 298 23.61 -4.67 8.38
N ASP A 299 22.65 -4.00 9.01
CA ASP A 299 22.89 -2.93 9.99
C ASP A 299 23.59 -3.40 11.26
N LEU A 300 23.22 -4.57 11.79
CA LEU A 300 23.90 -5.09 12.97
C LEU A 300 25.40 -5.35 12.75
N MET A 301 25.86 -5.47 11.50
CA MET A 301 27.28 -5.60 11.20
C MET A 301 28.06 -4.32 11.46
N LYS A 302 27.41 -3.14 11.39
CA LYS A 302 28.01 -1.85 11.78
C LYS A 302 28.51 -1.90 13.23
N ILE A 303 27.70 -2.48 14.12
CA ILE A 303 28.02 -2.61 15.55
C ILE A 303 29.04 -3.72 15.77
N VAL A 304 28.83 -4.90 15.19
CA VAL A 304 29.62 -6.10 15.46
C VAL A 304 31.05 -5.98 14.92
N PHE A 305 31.22 -5.42 13.71
CA PHE A 305 32.50 -5.34 13.01
C PHE A 305 33.05 -3.93 12.92
N LYS A 306 32.31 -2.91 13.40
CA LYS A 306 32.69 -1.48 13.30
C LYS A 306 32.98 -1.04 11.87
N ILE A 307 32.22 -1.56 10.91
CA ILE A 307 32.28 -1.18 9.50
C ILE A 307 31.34 -0.01 9.19
N LYS A 308 31.55 0.62 8.03
CA LYS A 308 30.68 1.69 7.54
C LYS A 308 29.30 1.16 7.19
N GLU A 309 28.31 2.04 7.14
CA GLU A 309 27.02 1.79 6.50
C GLU A 309 27.27 1.42 5.03
N ASP A 310 26.52 0.49 4.49
CA ASP A 310 26.63 0.02 3.10
C ASP A 310 28.05 -0.41 2.67
N ASP A 311 28.86 -0.92 3.61
CA ASP A 311 30.18 -1.44 3.29
C ASP A 311 30.09 -2.55 2.24
N ALA A 312 30.75 -2.35 1.09
CA ALA A 312 30.68 -3.28 -0.03
C ALA A 312 31.15 -4.71 0.30
N ARG A 313 31.88 -4.89 1.40
CA ARG A 313 32.33 -6.20 1.91
C ARG A 313 31.24 -6.93 2.71
N ASN A 314 30.16 -6.24 3.10
CA ASN A 314 29.03 -6.82 3.80
C ASN A 314 28.09 -7.50 2.80
N PRO A 315 27.94 -8.85 2.83
CA PRO A 315 27.07 -9.55 1.89
C PRO A 315 25.58 -9.27 2.08
N GLY A 316 25.19 -8.58 3.17
CA GLY A 316 23.80 -8.16 3.44
C GLY A 316 23.35 -6.99 2.59
N VAL A 317 24.22 -6.06 2.22
CA VAL A 317 23.84 -4.75 1.62
C VAL A 317 23.08 -4.88 0.30
N ILE A 318 23.46 -5.80 -0.58
CA ILE A 318 22.70 -6.02 -1.84
C ILE A 318 21.28 -6.58 -1.56
N ALA A 319 21.13 -7.39 -0.51
CA ALA A 319 19.80 -7.88 -0.13
C ALA A 319 18.96 -6.74 0.47
N ASP A 320 19.59 -5.85 1.20
CA ASP A 320 19.01 -4.65 1.80
C ASP A 320 18.50 -3.69 0.72
N CYS A 321 19.36 -3.21 -0.17
CA CYS A 321 18.95 -2.39 -1.31
C CYS A 321 17.86 -3.04 -2.19
N THR A 322 17.88 -4.39 -2.31
CA THR A 322 16.81 -5.11 -3.00
C THR A 322 15.50 -5.04 -2.22
N GLY A 323 15.57 -5.15 -0.90
CA GLY A 323 14.45 -5.07 0.00
C GLY A 323 13.76 -3.71 -0.06
N ASP A 324 14.51 -2.64 0.06
CA ASP A 324 14.00 -1.27 -0.01
C ASP A 324 13.30 -0.98 -1.34
N ASN A 325 13.92 -1.36 -2.46
CA ASN A 325 13.29 -1.19 -3.76
C ASN A 325 12.09 -2.12 -3.97
N ALA A 326 12.13 -3.37 -3.52
CA ALA A 326 11.07 -4.35 -3.75
C ALA A 326 10.03 -4.45 -2.61
N GLY A 327 10.35 -3.95 -1.43
CA GLY A 327 9.49 -3.92 -0.25
C GLY A 327 8.86 -2.54 -0.02
N ASP A 328 9.69 -1.52 0.18
CA ASP A 328 9.22 -0.19 0.55
C ASP A 328 8.57 0.56 -0.62
N SER A 329 9.04 0.35 -1.86
CA SER A 329 8.40 0.92 -3.06
C SER A 329 7.01 0.33 -3.36
N VAL A 330 6.67 -0.84 -2.81
CA VAL A 330 5.33 -1.44 -2.93
C VAL A 330 4.28 -0.65 -2.16
N GLY A 331 4.66 0.00 -1.05
CA GLY A 331 3.75 0.83 -0.26
C GLY A 331 3.11 1.94 -1.07
N PRO A 332 3.89 2.90 -1.57
CA PRO A 332 3.34 3.98 -2.37
C PRO A 332 2.69 3.50 -3.67
N SER A 333 3.09 2.37 -4.23
CA SER A 333 2.56 1.86 -5.51
C SER A 333 1.34 0.94 -5.33
N ALA A 334 1.52 -0.32 -4.95
CA ALA A 334 0.41 -1.29 -4.89
C ALA A 334 -0.61 -0.97 -3.79
N ASP A 335 -0.17 -0.55 -2.60
CA ASP A 335 -1.07 -0.17 -1.50
C ASP A 335 -1.80 1.16 -1.81
N GLY A 336 -1.11 2.11 -2.46
CA GLY A 336 -1.75 3.30 -3.00
C GLY A 336 -2.83 2.96 -4.03
N PHE A 337 -2.54 2.08 -5.00
CA PHE A 337 -3.48 1.62 -6.02
C PHE A 337 -4.72 1.01 -5.37
N GLU A 338 -4.56 0.03 -4.49
CA GLU A 338 -5.64 -0.60 -3.74
C GLU A 338 -6.46 0.42 -2.93
N THR A 339 -5.79 1.37 -2.25
CA THR A 339 -6.49 2.36 -1.41
C THR A 339 -7.46 3.22 -2.22
N TYR A 340 -7.07 3.58 -3.44
CA TYR A 340 -7.92 4.34 -4.37
C TYR A 340 -9.09 3.52 -4.89
N GLY A 341 -8.85 2.30 -5.33
CA GLY A 341 -9.86 1.41 -5.85
C GLY A 341 -10.91 1.03 -4.81
N VAL A 342 -10.45 0.51 -3.68
CA VAL A 342 -11.33 0.09 -2.57
C VAL A 342 -12.21 1.23 -2.05
N THR A 343 -11.63 2.43 -1.86
CA THR A 343 -12.42 3.59 -1.41
C THR A 343 -13.45 4.01 -2.44
N GLY A 344 -13.12 3.89 -3.73
CA GLY A 344 -14.06 4.15 -4.82
C GLY A 344 -15.20 3.17 -4.86
N VAL A 345 -14.89 1.87 -4.77
CA VAL A 345 -15.90 0.80 -4.75
C VAL A 345 -16.78 0.94 -3.51
N ALA A 346 -16.23 1.25 -2.34
CA ALA A 346 -17.02 1.49 -1.12
C ALA A 346 -18.05 2.62 -1.29
N LEU A 347 -17.67 3.74 -1.92
CA LEU A 347 -18.58 4.85 -2.18
C LEU A 347 -19.62 4.51 -3.23
N ILE A 348 -19.25 3.83 -4.32
CA ILE A 348 -20.18 3.37 -5.34
C ILE A 348 -21.24 2.47 -4.69
N THR A 349 -20.80 1.47 -3.95
CA THR A 349 -21.67 0.53 -3.26
C THR A 349 -22.60 1.25 -2.28
N PHE A 350 -22.06 2.17 -1.46
CA PHE A 350 -22.86 2.96 -0.54
C PHE A 350 -23.95 3.77 -1.28
N ILE A 351 -23.58 4.48 -2.35
CA ILE A 351 -24.54 5.27 -3.13
C ILE A 351 -25.66 4.39 -3.68
N LEU A 352 -25.33 3.22 -4.21
CA LEU A 352 -26.32 2.31 -4.79
C LEU A 352 -27.26 1.70 -3.73
N LEU A 353 -26.78 1.46 -2.51
CA LEU A 353 -27.57 0.86 -1.43
C LEU A 353 -28.36 1.88 -0.61
N ALA A 354 -27.81 3.06 -0.37
CA ALA A 354 -28.33 4.00 0.61
C ALA A 354 -29.11 5.16 -0.03
N VAL A 355 -28.81 5.55 -1.26
CA VAL A 355 -29.49 6.67 -1.94
C VAL A 355 -30.79 6.18 -2.59
N LYS A 356 -31.89 6.87 -2.32
CA LYS A 356 -33.24 6.41 -2.65
C LYS A 356 -33.62 6.57 -4.14
N SER A 357 -33.12 7.63 -4.79
CA SER A 357 -33.47 7.94 -6.18
C SER A 357 -32.38 7.50 -7.16
N PRO A 358 -32.73 6.74 -8.22
CA PRO A 358 -31.75 6.38 -9.26
C PRO A 358 -31.12 7.59 -9.95
N GLU A 359 -31.85 8.68 -10.12
CA GLU A 359 -31.33 9.91 -10.70
C GLU A 359 -30.28 10.55 -9.79
N THR A 360 -30.55 10.62 -8.48
CA THR A 360 -29.58 11.11 -7.47
C THR A 360 -28.36 10.18 -7.39
N GLN A 361 -28.56 8.85 -7.49
CA GLN A 361 -27.44 7.90 -7.59
C GLN A 361 -26.53 8.23 -8.78
N ALA A 362 -27.12 8.45 -9.97
CA ALA A 362 -26.39 8.81 -11.18
C ALA A 362 -25.64 10.15 -11.02
N GLN A 363 -26.30 11.17 -10.44
CA GLN A 363 -25.68 12.46 -10.18
C GLN A 363 -24.45 12.35 -9.26
N LEU A 364 -24.57 11.63 -8.14
CA LEU A 364 -23.49 11.47 -7.18
C LEU A 364 -22.35 10.61 -7.74
N LEU A 365 -22.65 9.58 -8.52
CA LEU A 365 -21.63 8.77 -9.18
C LEU A 365 -20.82 9.60 -10.18
N VAL A 366 -21.50 10.33 -11.07
CA VAL A 366 -20.80 11.18 -12.05
C VAL A 366 -19.96 12.24 -11.34
N TRP A 367 -20.50 12.87 -10.30
CA TRP A 367 -19.78 13.88 -9.52
C TRP A 367 -18.50 13.31 -8.87
N ILE A 368 -18.56 12.14 -8.21
CA ILE A 368 -17.38 11.53 -7.58
C ILE A 368 -16.29 11.22 -8.62
N PHE A 369 -16.65 10.71 -9.79
CA PHE A 369 -15.67 10.42 -10.82
C PHE A 369 -15.07 11.67 -11.44
N VAL A 370 -15.86 12.74 -11.64
CA VAL A 370 -15.33 14.04 -12.08
C VAL A 370 -14.38 14.63 -11.03
N MET A 371 -14.71 14.48 -9.74
CA MET A 371 -13.81 14.88 -8.65
C MET A 371 -12.48 14.11 -8.72
N ARG A 372 -12.48 12.80 -9.03
CA ARG A 372 -11.26 12.01 -9.22
C ARG A 372 -10.42 12.50 -10.41
N VAL A 373 -11.06 12.86 -11.52
CA VAL A 373 -10.34 13.50 -12.64
C VAL A 373 -9.73 14.83 -12.19
N GLY A 374 -10.47 15.62 -11.40
CA GLY A 374 -9.98 16.86 -10.80
C GLY A 374 -8.72 16.68 -9.94
N MET A 375 -8.59 15.57 -9.24
CA MET A 375 -7.40 15.24 -8.44
C MET A 375 -6.12 15.09 -9.28
N LEU A 376 -6.21 14.53 -10.50
CA LEU A 376 -5.08 14.47 -11.43
C LEU A 376 -4.64 15.87 -11.85
N ILE A 377 -5.60 16.74 -12.14
CA ILE A 377 -5.35 18.12 -12.57
C ILE A 377 -4.74 18.94 -11.43
N SER A 378 -5.32 18.89 -10.22
CA SER A 378 -4.82 19.63 -9.06
C SER A 378 -3.42 19.21 -8.66
N SER A 379 -3.15 17.90 -8.64
CA SER A 379 -1.84 17.36 -8.26
C SER A 379 -0.74 17.70 -9.27
N SER A 380 -1.03 17.59 -10.57
CA SER A 380 -0.06 17.96 -11.60
C SER A 380 0.20 19.47 -11.62
N GLY A 381 -0.84 20.28 -11.49
CA GLY A 381 -0.72 21.74 -11.41
C GLY A 381 0.09 22.19 -10.18
N ALA A 382 -0.21 21.63 -9.02
CA ALA A 382 0.51 21.90 -7.78
C ALA A 382 2.00 21.47 -7.87
N TYR A 383 2.27 20.32 -8.49
CA TYR A 383 3.64 19.86 -8.70
C TYR A 383 4.45 20.85 -9.58
N PHE A 384 3.89 21.31 -10.70
CA PHE A 384 4.59 22.28 -11.56
C PHE A 384 4.80 23.61 -10.85
N LEU A 385 3.80 24.08 -10.11
CA LEU A 385 3.92 25.33 -9.34
C LEU A 385 4.99 25.21 -8.26
N ASN A 386 4.96 24.12 -7.47
CA ASN A 386 5.95 23.86 -6.43
C ASN A 386 7.36 23.72 -7.01
N SER A 387 7.51 23.01 -8.14
CA SER A 387 8.80 22.83 -8.82
C SER A 387 9.36 24.18 -9.32
N ALA A 388 8.52 25.06 -9.81
CA ALA A 388 8.93 26.41 -10.21
C ALA A 388 9.40 27.23 -8.99
N ILE A 389 8.66 27.20 -7.88
CA ILE A 389 9.03 27.90 -6.64
C ILE A 389 10.35 27.34 -6.08
N ALA A 390 10.46 26.01 -5.99
CA ALA A 390 11.65 25.35 -5.47
C ALA A 390 12.88 25.63 -6.34
N SER A 391 12.73 25.58 -7.66
CA SER A 391 13.80 25.91 -8.60
C SER A 391 14.24 27.38 -8.46
N ALA A 392 13.31 28.31 -8.37
CA ALA A 392 13.64 29.73 -8.21
C ALA A 392 14.39 30.02 -6.89
N LYS A 393 14.10 29.26 -5.83
CA LYS A 393 14.67 29.48 -4.50
C LYS A 393 16.00 28.76 -4.30
N TRP A 394 16.15 27.50 -4.78
CA TRP A 394 17.24 26.62 -4.36
C TRP A 394 18.12 26.12 -5.51
N LYS A 395 17.85 26.42 -6.79
CA LYS A 395 18.62 25.90 -7.92
C LYS A 395 20.12 26.13 -7.78
N ASP A 396 20.51 27.33 -7.34
CA ASP A 396 21.91 27.73 -7.20
C ASP A 396 22.39 27.75 -5.73
N ALA A 397 21.50 27.42 -4.80
CA ALA A 397 21.82 27.45 -3.36
C ALA A 397 22.83 26.34 -3.01
N ASP A 398 23.70 26.65 -2.05
CA ASP A 398 24.62 25.67 -1.49
C ASP A 398 23.98 24.85 -0.37
N GLU A 399 23.04 25.41 0.35
CA GLU A 399 22.30 24.74 1.44
C GLU A 399 20.81 24.80 1.19
N MET A 400 20.11 23.77 1.64
CA MET A 400 18.68 23.63 1.48
C MET A 400 18.10 22.79 2.61
N ASP A 401 16.90 23.17 3.05
CA ASP A 401 16.05 22.31 3.85
C ASP A 401 15.27 21.38 2.92
N PHE A 402 15.62 20.09 2.90
CA PHE A 402 15.01 19.10 2.02
C PHE A 402 13.53 18.83 2.33
N GLU A 403 13.08 19.05 3.58
CA GLU A 403 11.67 18.91 3.95
C GLU A 403 10.79 20.04 3.40
N ALA A 404 11.34 21.26 3.25
CA ALA A 404 10.57 22.45 2.90
C ALA A 404 9.81 22.35 1.56
N PRO A 405 10.40 21.91 0.42
CA PRO A 405 9.67 21.79 -0.83
C PRO A 405 8.65 20.65 -0.84
N LEU A 406 8.88 19.60 -0.07
CA LEU A 406 7.92 18.50 0.08
C LEU A 406 6.70 18.97 0.88
N THR A 407 6.92 19.65 2.00
CA THR A 407 5.87 20.29 2.79
C THR A 407 5.07 21.30 1.97
N SER A 408 5.77 22.17 1.22
CA SER A 408 5.15 23.15 0.34
C SER A 408 4.26 22.49 -0.71
N LEU A 409 4.71 21.38 -1.32
CA LEU A 409 3.93 20.65 -2.31
C LEU A 409 2.62 20.12 -1.71
N VAL A 410 2.67 19.51 -0.52
CA VAL A 410 1.49 18.97 0.18
C VAL A 410 0.48 20.09 0.46
N TRP A 411 0.91 21.23 1.00
CA TRP A 411 0.02 22.35 1.30
C TRP A 411 -0.56 23.02 0.05
N ILE A 412 0.25 23.26 -0.98
CA ILE A 412 -0.23 23.83 -2.27
C ILE A 412 -1.29 22.90 -2.86
N THR A 413 -1.02 21.59 -2.87
CA THR A 413 -1.97 20.63 -3.43
C THR A 413 -3.26 20.58 -2.62
N SER A 414 -3.19 20.62 -1.29
CA SER A 414 -4.36 20.63 -0.41
C SER A 414 -5.24 21.85 -0.69
N VAL A 415 -4.66 23.06 -0.74
CA VAL A 415 -5.40 24.29 -1.00
C VAL A 415 -6.04 24.26 -2.38
N VAL A 416 -5.29 23.90 -3.42
CA VAL A 416 -5.81 23.82 -4.79
C VAL A 416 -6.93 22.77 -4.88
N SER A 417 -6.77 21.61 -4.25
CA SER A 417 -7.79 20.56 -4.24
C SER A 417 -9.06 20.97 -3.50
N ILE A 418 -8.94 21.68 -2.38
CA ILE A 418 -10.10 22.23 -1.65
C ILE A 418 -10.85 23.24 -2.54
N ILE A 419 -10.16 24.19 -3.15
CA ILE A 419 -10.78 25.18 -4.04
C ILE A 419 -11.51 24.47 -5.19
N LEU A 420 -10.82 23.50 -5.82
CA LEU A 420 -11.41 22.73 -6.92
C LEU A 420 -12.64 21.94 -6.46
N THR A 421 -12.61 21.37 -5.26
CA THR A 421 -13.74 20.64 -4.67
C THR A 421 -14.98 21.50 -4.55
N TYR A 422 -14.86 22.73 -4.04
CA TYR A 422 -16.00 23.65 -3.96
C TYR A 422 -16.50 24.08 -5.34
N VAL A 423 -15.59 24.40 -6.25
CA VAL A 423 -15.94 24.83 -7.61
C VAL A 423 -16.67 23.72 -8.35
N VAL A 424 -16.10 22.51 -8.40
CA VAL A 424 -16.70 21.38 -9.12
C VAL A 424 -18.03 20.98 -8.50
N THR A 425 -18.10 20.90 -7.17
CA THR A 425 -19.35 20.50 -6.50
C THR A 425 -20.46 21.53 -6.72
N TYR A 426 -20.15 22.83 -6.66
CA TYR A 426 -21.12 23.88 -6.98
C TYR A 426 -21.62 23.78 -8.43
N LEU A 427 -20.71 23.59 -9.37
CA LEU A 427 -21.06 23.52 -10.79
C LEU A 427 -21.87 22.26 -11.15
N MET A 428 -21.62 21.14 -10.46
CA MET A 428 -22.28 19.86 -10.78
C MET A 428 -23.57 19.62 -9.99
N LEU A 429 -23.64 20.08 -8.74
CA LEU A 429 -24.74 19.78 -7.82
C LEU A 429 -25.42 21.03 -7.24
N PRO A 430 -25.64 22.12 -8.03
CA PRO A 430 -26.14 23.38 -7.46
C PRO A 430 -27.53 23.25 -6.86
N ASN A 431 -28.36 22.37 -7.40
CA ASN A 431 -29.77 22.19 -7.03
C ASN A 431 -30.04 20.85 -6.31
N LEU A 432 -29.01 20.17 -5.84
CA LEU A 432 -29.21 18.90 -5.15
C LEU A 432 -29.97 19.10 -3.83
N GLY A 433 -31.05 18.36 -3.65
CA GLY A 433 -31.90 18.43 -2.45
C GLY A 433 -32.55 19.81 -2.27
N ASP A 434 -32.18 20.51 -1.21
CA ASP A 434 -32.66 21.85 -0.88
C ASP A 434 -31.80 23.01 -1.48
N GLY A 435 -30.86 22.66 -2.34
CA GLY A 435 -29.92 23.63 -2.92
C GLY A 435 -28.75 24.02 -2.00
N THR A 436 -28.67 23.45 -0.77
CA THR A 436 -27.57 23.70 0.17
C THR A 436 -26.58 22.54 0.23
N LEU A 437 -26.90 21.39 -0.34
CA LEU A 437 -26.09 20.19 -0.19
C LEU A 437 -24.72 20.27 -0.85
N TRP A 438 -24.58 21.04 -1.92
CA TRP A 438 -23.30 21.20 -2.64
C TRP A 438 -22.18 21.68 -1.71
N TRP A 439 -22.41 22.71 -0.89
CA TRP A 439 -21.37 23.23 -0.01
C TRP A 439 -21.11 22.29 1.19
N LYS A 440 -22.12 21.57 1.68
CA LYS A 440 -21.96 20.58 2.74
C LYS A 440 -21.12 19.40 2.27
N LEU A 441 -21.39 18.85 1.09
CA LEU A 441 -20.62 17.78 0.47
C LEU A 441 -19.17 18.22 0.19
N ALA A 442 -18.99 19.43 -0.35
CA ALA A 442 -17.69 20.03 -0.57
C ALA A 442 -16.92 20.20 0.76
N SER A 443 -17.59 20.65 1.83
CA SER A 443 -16.98 20.81 3.15
C SER A 443 -16.54 19.46 3.74
N ILE A 444 -17.34 18.40 3.59
CA ILE A 444 -17.02 17.06 4.07
C ILE A 444 -15.77 16.53 3.36
N ILE A 445 -15.71 16.60 2.04
CA ILE A 445 -14.52 16.19 1.28
C ILE A 445 -13.31 17.04 1.69
N SER A 446 -13.50 18.35 1.88
CA SER A 446 -12.43 19.27 2.27
C SER A 446 -11.87 18.96 3.66
N CYS A 447 -12.69 18.44 4.59
CA CYS A 447 -12.18 17.92 5.88
C CYS A 447 -11.16 16.80 5.67
N GLY A 448 -11.45 15.87 4.75
CA GLY A 448 -10.51 14.80 4.40
C GLY A 448 -9.24 15.32 3.71
N THR A 449 -9.38 16.24 2.76
CA THR A 449 -8.23 16.85 2.06
C THR A 449 -7.35 17.65 3.04
N LEU A 450 -7.96 18.38 3.96
CA LEU A 450 -7.24 19.09 5.01
C LEU A 450 -6.53 18.12 5.97
N ALA A 451 -7.16 16.99 6.31
CA ALA A 451 -6.55 15.95 7.10
C ALA A 451 -5.29 15.38 6.40
N GLY A 452 -5.35 15.18 5.08
CA GLY A 452 -4.19 14.75 4.28
C GLY A 452 -3.00 15.71 4.33
N ALA A 453 -3.19 16.99 4.68
CA ALA A 453 -2.13 17.95 4.91
C ALA A 453 -1.75 18.09 6.39
N LEU A 454 -2.71 18.06 7.32
CA LEU A 454 -2.47 18.23 8.75
C LEU A 454 -1.82 17.01 9.41
N ILE A 455 -2.22 15.80 9.01
CA ILE A 455 -1.67 14.56 9.57
C ILE A 455 -0.16 14.48 9.35
N PRO A 456 0.41 14.73 8.15
CA PRO A 456 1.84 14.84 7.96
C PRO A 456 2.53 15.83 8.90
N GLU A 457 1.95 17.01 9.11
CA GLU A 457 2.51 17.99 10.04
C GLU A 457 2.55 17.48 11.49
N LEU A 458 1.47 16.84 11.94
CA LEU A 458 1.42 16.21 13.26
C LEU A 458 2.41 15.06 13.40
N VAL A 459 2.58 14.24 12.36
CA VAL A 459 3.59 13.17 12.35
C VAL A 459 4.99 13.74 12.48
N LYS A 460 5.32 14.81 11.75
CA LYS A 460 6.63 15.48 11.84
C LYS A 460 6.97 15.98 13.25
N VAL A 461 5.96 16.34 14.04
CA VAL A 461 6.18 16.71 15.47
C VAL A 461 6.86 15.57 16.24
N PHE A 462 6.61 14.29 15.85
CA PHE A 462 7.15 13.13 16.54
C PHE A 462 8.31 12.46 15.82
N THR A 463 8.43 12.62 14.51
CA THR A 463 9.35 11.82 13.68
C THR A 463 10.40 12.61 12.90
N SER A 464 10.24 13.92 12.69
CA SER A 464 11.24 14.74 11.96
C SER A 464 12.57 14.82 12.71
N THR A 465 13.68 14.86 11.99
CA THR A 465 15.03 15.10 12.57
C THR A 465 15.09 16.39 13.40
N LYS A 466 14.23 17.37 13.10
CA LYS A 466 14.12 18.63 13.84
C LYS A 466 13.24 18.53 15.09
N SER A 467 12.50 17.44 15.25
CA SER A 467 11.56 17.21 16.34
C SER A 467 12.25 17.21 17.71
N THR A 468 11.58 17.79 18.71
CA THR A 468 12.00 17.69 20.11
C THR A 468 11.91 16.25 20.62
N HIS A 469 10.93 15.47 20.16
CA HIS A 469 10.79 14.07 20.55
C HIS A 469 11.93 13.20 20.01
N VAL A 470 12.34 13.40 18.75
CA VAL A 470 13.51 12.71 18.19
C VAL A 470 14.79 13.09 18.93
N LYS A 471 14.97 14.38 19.25
CA LYS A 471 16.10 14.85 20.06
C LYS A 471 16.08 14.29 21.49
N GLU A 472 14.89 14.06 22.05
CA GLU A 472 14.72 13.38 23.34
C GLU A 472 15.13 11.91 23.26
N VAL A 473 14.80 11.20 22.17
CA VAL A 473 15.28 9.83 21.90
C VAL A 473 16.81 9.80 21.87
N VAL A 474 17.45 10.73 21.15
CA VAL A 474 18.90 10.84 21.07
C VAL A 474 19.50 11.08 22.46
N LYS A 475 18.95 12.05 23.22
CA LYS A 475 19.45 12.36 24.57
C LYS A 475 19.26 11.18 25.53
N SER A 476 18.13 10.49 25.44
CA SER A 476 17.85 9.28 26.22
C SER A 476 18.85 8.17 25.89
N ALA A 477 19.17 8.00 24.60
CA ALA A 477 20.19 7.05 24.17
C ALA A 477 21.60 7.45 24.64
N GLN A 478 21.91 8.74 24.72
CA GLN A 478 23.19 9.25 25.23
C GLN A 478 23.38 8.95 26.72
N GLU A 479 22.36 9.11 27.54
CA GLU A 479 22.44 8.95 28.99
C GLU A 479 22.25 7.48 29.43
N GLY A 480 21.35 6.74 28.77
CA GLY A 480 20.99 5.37 29.20
C GLY A 480 21.15 4.29 28.13
N GLY A 481 21.92 4.57 27.07
CA GLY A 481 22.17 3.65 25.98
C GLY A 481 20.88 3.26 25.23
N ALA A 482 20.92 2.15 24.52
CA ALA A 482 19.80 1.66 23.72
C ALA A 482 18.50 1.48 24.54
N SER A 483 18.60 1.09 25.83
CA SER A 483 17.43 0.82 26.65
C SER A 483 16.54 2.04 26.84
N LEU A 484 17.11 3.20 27.21
CA LEU A 484 16.34 4.45 27.36
C LEU A 484 15.95 5.03 26.01
N GLY A 485 16.78 4.89 24.98
CA GLY A 485 16.43 5.29 23.63
C GLY A 485 15.19 4.54 23.09
N ILE A 486 15.12 3.23 23.31
CA ILE A 486 13.95 2.41 22.94
C ILE A 486 12.71 2.87 23.72
N LEU A 487 12.80 3.05 25.04
CA LEU A 487 11.67 3.51 25.85
C LEU A 487 11.16 4.88 25.41
N SER A 488 12.04 5.81 25.08
CA SER A 488 11.69 7.15 24.62
C SER A 488 10.95 7.11 23.27
N GLY A 489 11.35 6.23 22.35
CA GLY A 489 10.62 6.04 21.08
C GLY A 489 9.24 5.41 21.27
N PHE A 490 9.07 4.48 22.22
CA PHE A 490 7.74 4.00 22.58
C PHE A 490 6.84 5.12 23.10
N VAL A 491 7.37 6.02 23.89
CA VAL A 491 6.64 7.21 24.38
C VAL A 491 6.22 8.08 23.19
N ALA A 492 7.14 8.41 22.28
CA ALA A 492 6.84 9.21 21.09
C ALA A 492 5.74 8.56 20.25
N GLY A 493 5.82 7.25 20.00
CA GLY A 493 4.81 6.49 19.26
C GLY A 493 3.43 6.52 19.90
N ASN A 494 3.33 6.31 21.22
CA ASN A 494 2.05 6.35 21.94
C ASN A 494 1.42 7.74 21.92
N PHE A 495 2.20 8.80 22.17
CA PHE A 495 1.69 10.17 22.10
C PHE A 495 1.26 10.55 20.69
N SER A 496 1.98 10.12 19.67
CA SER A 496 1.59 10.35 18.29
C SER A 496 0.26 9.68 17.96
N ALA A 497 0.06 8.43 18.38
CA ALA A 497 -1.19 7.70 18.15
C ALA A 497 -2.39 8.40 18.83
N TYR A 498 -2.19 8.93 20.03
CA TYR A 498 -3.21 9.71 20.75
C TYR A 498 -3.59 10.99 19.97
N TRP A 499 -2.62 11.83 19.61
CA TRP A 499 -2.89 13.09 18.94
C TRP A 499 -3.45 12.92 17.52
N LEU A 500 -2.92 11.97 16.76
CA LEU A 500 -3.43 11.65 15.43
C LEU A 500 -4.86 11.07 15.50
N GLY A 501 -5.11 10.19 16.47
CA GLY A 501 -6.45 9.67 16.69
C GLY A 501 -7.47 10.77 17.02
N LEU A 502 -7.13 11.71 17.91
CA LEU A 502 -8.00 12.86 18.20
C LEU A 502 -8.20 13.77 16.99
N SER A 503 -7.16 13.98 16.19
CA SER A 503 -7.27 14.80 14.96
C SER A 503 -8.22 14.15 13.94
N MET A 504 -8.14 12.82 13.77
CA MET A 504 -9.07 12.08 12.91
C MET A 504 -10.50 12.17 13.44
N VAL A 505 -10.70 12.00 14.75
CA VAL A 505 -12.02 12.16 15.39
C VAL A 505 -12.57 13.56 15.18
N ALA A 506 -11.75 14.60 15.32
CA ALA A 506 -12.17 15.98 15.11
C ALA A 506 -12.62 16.22 13.66
N LEU A 507 -11.82 15.76 12.67
CA LEU A 507 -12.15 15.93 11.26
C LEU A 507 -13.34 15.09 10.82
N MET A 508 -13.46 13.84 11.29
CA MET A 508 -14.65 13.02 11.08
C MET A 508 -15.89 13.61 11.78
N GLY A 509 -15.71 14.16 12.99
CA GLY A 509 -16.75 14.87 13.73
C GLY A 509 -17.29 16.09 12.99
N LEU A 510 -16.41 16.87 12.33
CA LEU A 510 -16.84 17.94 11.42
C LEU A 510 -17.61 17.39 10.22
N GLY A 511 -17.13 16.30 9.59
CA GLY A 511 -17.86 15.61 8.53
C GLY A 511 -19.26 15.15 8.99
N TYR A 512 -19.34 14.57 10.19
CA TYR A 512 -20.61 14.23 10.82
C TYR A 512 -21.50 15.46 11.02
N PHE A 513 -20.97 16.54 11.57
CA PHE A 513 -21.72 17.79 11.78
C PHE A 513 -22.32 18.32 10.49
N PHE A 514 -21.58 18.38 9.38
CA PHE A 514 -22.10 18.81 8.07
C PHE A 514 -23.13 17.83 7.49
N SER A 515 -23.08 16.55 7.87
CA SER A 515 -24.06 15.54 7.43
C SER A 515 -25.38 15.58 8.20
N THR A 516 -25.41 16.24 9.37
CA THR A 516 -26.63 16.39 10.16
C THR A 516 -27.55 17.41 9.50
N GLY A 517 -28.74 16.97 9.19
CA GLY A 517 -29.76 17.85 8.57
C GLY A 517 -30.82 17.07 7.82
N ALA A 518 -32.02 17.61 7.77
CA ALA A 518 -33.15 16.95 7.13
C ALA A 518 -32.92 16.73 5.62
N SER A 519 -32.18 17.61 4.95
CA SER A 519 -31.93 17.52 3.52
C SER A 519 -31.12 16.28 3.12
N MET A 520 -30.09 15.89 3.90
CA MET A 520 -29.35 14.65 3.62
C MET A 520 -30.15 13.40 3.99
N ALA A 521 -30.90 13.40 5.10
CA ALA A 521 -31.72 12.27 5.53
C ALA A 521 -32.89 11.96 4.57
N VAL A 522 -33.34 12.96 3.81
CA VAL A 522 -34.35 12.75 2.75
C VAL A 522 -33.74 12.00 1.56
N LEU A 523 -32.50 12.31 1.19
CA LEU A 523 -31.84 11.73 0.02
C LEU A 523 -31.37 10.31 0.24
N MET A 524 -30.83 9.99 1.44
CA MET A 524 -30.16 8.72 1.70
C MET A 524 -30.37 8.19 3.10
N LEU A 525 -30.16 6.90 3.25
CA LEU A 525 -30.02 6.25 4.54
C LEU A 525 -28.63 6.51 5.13
N ALA A 526 -28.54 6.66 6.46
CA ALA A 526 -27.28 6.84 7.18
C ALA A 526 -26.33 7.93 6.61
N PRO A 527 -26.74 9.21 6.54
CA PRO A 527 -25.92 10.31 5.97
C PRO A 527 -24.55 10.45 6.61
N ALA A 528 -24.39 10.12 7.90
CA ALA A 528 -23.13 10.17 8.62
C ALA A 528 -22.10 9.19 8.05
N VAL A 529 -22.53 7.98 7.66
CA VAL A 529 -21.64 6.99 7.06
C VAL A 529 -21.18 7.45 5.68
N PHE A 530 -22.07 8.05 4.89
CA PHE A 530 -21.69 8.67 3.63
C PHE A 530 -20.66 9.79 3.82
N ALA A 531 -20.87 10.62 4.85
CA ALA A 531 -19.91 11.67 5.19
C ALA A 531 -18.55 11.10 5.54
N PHE A 532 -18.47 10.01 6.28
CA PHE A 532 -17.21 9.34 6.58
C PHE A 532 -16.55 8.80 5.29
N GLY A 533 -17.32 8.18 4.39
CA GLY A 533 -16.83 7.77 3.08
C GLY A 533 -16.29 8.93 2.25
N LEU A 534 -16.95 10.09 2.29
CA LEU A 534 -16.48 11.31 1.63
C LEU A 534 -15.25 11.93 2.31
N VAL A 535 -15.09 11.80 3.63
CA VAL A 535 -13.84 12.18 4.33
C VAL A 535 -12.69 11.28 3.84
N ALA A 536 -12.91 9.95 3.77
CA ALA A 536 -11.92 9.04 3.20
C ALA A 536 -11.56 9.40 1.75
N PHE A 537 -12.55 9.74 0.95
CA PHE A 537 -12.37 10.23 -0.41
C PHE A 537 -11.55 11.53 -0.45
N GLY A 538 -11.78 12.44 0.49
CA GLY A 538 -11.02 13.68 0.65
C GLY A 538 -9.56 13.46 1.00
N PHE A 539 -9.23 12.47 1.85
CA PHE A 539 -7.83 12.06 2.10
C PHE A 539 -7.09 11.73 0.80
N LEU A 540 -7.79 11.14 -0.15
CA LEU A 540 -7.25 10.79 -1.46
C LEU A 540 -7.21 11.97 -2.44
N GLY A 541 -7.73 13.15 -2.06
CA GLY A 541 -7.79 14.34 -2.90
C GLY A 541 -6.44 14.88 -3.38
N MET A 542 -5.34 14.41 -2.76
CA MET A 542 -3.95 14.73 -3.11
C MET A 542 -3.16 13.48 -3.55
N GLY A 543 -3.82 12.44 -4.00
CA GLY A 543 -3.24 11.11 -4.20
C GLY A 543 -1.90 11.05 -4.90
N PRO A 544 -1.75 11.58 -6.11
CA PRO A 544 -0.45 11.58 -6.79
C PRO A 544 0.67 12.21 -5.96
N VAL A 545 0.37 13.26 -5.19
CA VAL A 545 1.34 13.95 -4.33
C VAL A 545 1.65 13.14 -3.08
N THR A 546 0.65 12.54 -2.42
CA THR A 546 0.87 11.66 -1.27
C THR A 546 1.75 10.48 -1.65
N ILE A 547 1.50 9.86 -2.81
CA ILE A 547 2.33 8.79 -3.36
C ILE A 547 3.74 9.29 -3.70
N ALA A 548 3.86 10.52 -4.22
CA ALA A 548 5.15 11.09 -4.58
C ALA A 548 6.05 11.32 -3.37
N VAL A 549 5.50 11.83 -2.27
CA VAL A 549 6.28 12.08 -1.05
C VAL A 549 6.58 10.79 -0.29
N ASP A 550 5.73 9.76 -0.39
CA ASP A 550 6.00 8.43 0.16
C ASP A 550 7.10 7.70 -0.63
N SER A 551 7.02 7.73 -1.97
CA SER A 551 8.05 7.14 -2.86
C SER A 551 9.40 7.86 -2.79
N TYR A 552 9.44 9.05 -2.23
CA TYR A 552 10.67 9.82 -2.07
C TYR A 552 11.67 9.10 -1.16
N GLY A 553 11.19 8.54 -0.02
CA GLY A 553 12.03 7.85 0.96
C GLY A 553 12.86 6.71 0.38
N PRO A 554 12.24 5.67 -0.23
CA PRO A 554 12.99 4.56 -0.84
C PRO A 554 14.01 4.98 -1.90
N VAL A 555 13.79 6.10 -2.58
CA VAL A 555 14.77 6.61 -3.56
C VAL A 555 15.95 7.27 -2.87
N THR A 556 15.73 8.04 -1.81
CA THR A 556 16.81 8.75 -1.11
C THR A 556 17.71 7.79 -0.36
N ASP A 557 17.13 6.80 0.32
CA ASP A 557 17.82 5.74 1.02
C ASP A 557 18.75 4.97 0.07
N ASN A 558 18.19 4.38 -0.98
CA ASN A 558 18.98 3.66 -1.98
C ASN A 558 19.94 4.53 -2.79
N ALA A 559 19.75 5.83 -2.89
CA ALA A 559 20.72 6.71 -3.55
C ALA A 559 22.01 6.81 -2.75
N GLN A 560 21.93 6.81 -1.41
CA GLN A 560 23.09 6.74 -0.53
C GLN A 560 23.82 5.41 -0.72
N SER A 561 23.08 4.29 -0.64
CA SER A 561 23.65 2.94 -0.82
C SER A 561 24.30 2.75 -2.21
N VAL A 562 23.67 3.24 -3.28
CA VAL A 562 24.26 3.20 -4.63
C VAL A 562 25.55 4.02 -4.70
N TYR A 563 25.61 5.17 -4.02
CA TYR A 563 26.84 5.96 -3.95
C TYR A 563 27.98 5.17 -3.31
N GLU A 564 27.75 4.61 -2.12
CA GLU A 564 28.77 3.87 -1.37
C GLU A 564 29.20 2.56 -2.10
N LEU A 565 28.25 1.77 -2.59
CA LEU A 565 28.52 0.52 -3.30
C LEU A 565 29.21 0.71 -4.65
N SER A 566 29.05 1.88 -5.28
CA SER A 566 29.71 2.16 -6.57
C SER A 566 31.22 2.30 -6.46
N LEU A 567 31.74 2.56 -5.24
CA LEU A 567 33.16 2.84 -4.99
C LEU A 567 33.73 3.89 -5.96
N ILE A 568 32.91 4.87 -6.33
CA ILE A 568 33.26 5.83 -7.38
C ILE A 568 34.52 6.63 -7.03
N GLU A 569 34.80 6.85 -5.75
CA GLU A 569 35.98 7.57 -5.27
C GLU A 569 37.28 6.79 -5.50
N GLU A 570 37.19 5.46 -5.58
CA GLU A 570 38.34 4.57 -5.77
C GLU A 570 38.69 4.35 -7.25
N VAL A 571 37.83 4.86 -8.17
CA VAL A 571 38.09 4.73 -9.62
C VAL A 571 39.29 5.58 -10.00
N PRO A 572 40.31 5.00 -10.67
CA PRO A 572 41.50 5.77 -11.09
C PRO A 572 41.16 6.95 -12.01
N ASN A 573 41.67 8.13 -11.70
CA ASN A 573 41.48 9.39 -12.44
C ASN A 573 40.02 9.85 -12.56
N ILE A 574 39.15 9.46 -11.65
CA ILE A 574 37.70 9.73 -11.71
C ILE A 574 37.37 11.23 -11.82
N GLU A 575 38.08 12.11 -11.12
CA GLU A 575 37.82 13.55 -11.18
C GLU A 575 38.05 14.11 -12.58
N ALA A 576 39.09 13.63 -13.27
CA ALA A 576 39.40 14.04 -14.64
C ALA A 576 38.33 13.49 -15.63
N GLU A 577 37.85 12.25 -15.41
CA GLU A 577 36.78 11.62 -16.20
C GLU A 577 35.48 12.40 -16.02
N LEU A 578 35.08 12.66 -14.78
CA LEU A 578 33.83 13.40 -14.46
C LEU A 578 33.86 14.81 -15.04
N LYS A 579 34.99 15.48 -14.99
CA LYS A 579 35.15 16.82 -15.56
C LYS A 579 35.08 16.80 -17.07
N LYS A 580 35.74 15.84 -17.73
CA LYS A 580 35.79 15.72 -19.18
C LYS A 580 34.47 15.30 -19.78
N ASP A 581 33.84 14.24 -19.24
CA ASP A 581 32.71 13.58 -19.88
C ASP A 581 31.34 14.16 -19.40
N TYR A 582 31.30 14.71 -18.19
CA TYR A 582 30.06 15.24 -17.59
C TYR A 582 30.15 16.72 -17.18
N GLY A 583 31.31 17.35 -17.27
CA GLY A 583 31.50 18.73 -16.83
C GLY A 583 31.30 18.96 -15.31
N ILE A 584 31.60 17.94 -14.51
CA ILE A 584 31.41 17.96 -13.05
C ILE A 584 32.78 18.09 -12.37
N ASP A 585 32.92 19.12 -11.52
CA ASP A 585 33.99 19.20 -10.52
C ASP A 585 33.47 18.48 -9.26
N ALA A 586 33.92 17.22 -9.09
CA ALA A 586 33.37 16.33 -8.04
C ALA A 586 33.66 16.85 -6.62
N LYS A 587 32.64 16.80 -5.76
CA LYS A 587 32.72 17.17 -4.33
C LYS A 587 32.25 16.00 -3.47
N PHE A 588 33.06 14.97 -3.35
CA PHE A 588 32.72 13.70 -2.74
C PHE A 588 32.20 13.82 -1.31
N GLU A 589 32.94 14.45 -0.40
CA GLU A 589 32.50 14.62 1.00
C GLU A 589 31.18 15.39 1.12
N ARG A 590 31.01 16.40 0.24
CA ARG A 590 29.75 17.15 0.22
C ARG A 590 28.61 16.33 -0.35
N ALA A 591 28.87 15.48 -1.32
CA ALA A 591 27.87 14.56 -1.89
C ALA A 591 27.33 13.60 -0.82
N LYS A 592 28.23 12.97 -0.05
CA LYS A 592 27.84 12.12 1.09
C LYS A 592 26.94 12.84 2.08
N HIS A 593 27.37 13.98 2.56
CA HIS A 593 26.60 14.78 3.51
C HIS A 593 25.22 15.18 2.98
N LEU A 594 25.13 15.57 1.69
CA LEU A 594 23.86 15.98 1.11
C LEU A 594 22.92 14.77 0.87
N LEU A 595 23.46 13.60 0.49
CA LEU A 595 22.68 12.38 0.33
C LEU A 595 22.13 11.90 1.66
N GLU A 596 22.94 11.90 2.74
CA GLU A 596 22.50 11.55 4.09
C GLU A 596 21.42 12.52 4.61
N ALA A 597 21.61 13.83 4.42
CA ALA A 597 20.63 14.84 4.84
C ALA A 597 19.31 14.71 4.06
N ASN A 598 19.38 14.35 2.77
CA ASN A 598 18.23 14.10 1.93
C ASN A 598 17.49 12.83 2.34
N ASP A 599 18.21 11.80 2.76
CA ASP A 599 17.63 10.57 3.28
C ASP A 599 16.87 10.79 4.59
N GLY A 600 17.40 11.61 5.52
CA GLY A 600 16.67 12.03 6.72
C GLY A 600 15.31 12.70 6.40
N ALA A 601 15.25 13.53 5.34
CA ALA A 601 13.99 14.09 4.87
C ALA A 601 13.10 13.00 4.23
N GLY A 602 13.68 12.06 3.50
CA GLY A 602 12.99 10.91 2.94
C GLY A 602 12.30 10.06 4.01
N ASN A 603 12.99 9.74 5.08
CA ASN A 603 12.46 8.99 6.23
C ASN A 603 11.32 9.75 6.92
N THR A 604 11.45 11.07 7.08
CA THR A 604 10.37 11.92 7.61
C THR A 604 9.10 11.79 6.77
N PHE A 605 9.20 11.95 5.44
CA PHE A 605 8.02 11.94 4.57
C PHE A 605 7.45 10.54 4.34
N LYS A 606 8.27 9.50 4.28
CA LYS A 606 7.85 8.09 4.32
C LYS A 606 7.02 7.79 5.57
N ALA A 607 7.41 8.34 6.73
CA ALA A 607 6.63 8.21 7.96
C ALA A 607 5.31 8.98 7.91
N THR A 608 5.27 10.18 7.28
CA THR A 608 4.07 11.03 7.24
C THR A 608 2.96 10.50 6.34
N ALA A 609 3.29 9.83 5.24
CA ALA A 609 2.31 9.30 4.29
C ALA A 609 1.54 8.09 4.85
N LYS A 610 2.20 7.25 5.67
CA LYS A 610 1.62 6.03 6.23
C LYS A 610 0.33 6.27 7.03
N PRO A 611 0.28 7.17 8.03
CA PRO A 611 -0.95 7.46 8.77
C PRO A 611 -2.10 7.99 7.91
N VAL A 612 -1.80 8.72 6.83
CA VAL A 612 -2.81 9.19 5.86
C VAL A 612 -3.45 8.00 5.14
N LEU A 613 -2.64 7.09 4.60
CA LEU A 613 -3.12 5.89 3.90
C LEU A 613 -3.89 4.95 4.85
N ILE A 614 -3.39 4.74 6.07
CA ILE A 614 -4.05 3.91 7.10
C ILE A 614 -5.39 4.55 7.51
N GLY A 615 -5.42 5.86 7.76
CA GLY A 615 -6.65 6.58 8.07
C GLY A 615 -7.70 6.44 6.96
N THR A 616 -7.28 6.56 5.71
CA THR A 616 -8.15 6.35 4.54
C THR A 616 -8.70 4.92 4.50
N ALA A 617 -7.85 3.92 4.74
CA ALA A 617 -8.25 2.51 4.74
C ALA A 617 -9.30 2.22 5.82
N VAL A 618 -9.08 2.73 7.03
CA VAL A 618 -10.01 2.52 8.16
C VAL A 618 -11.36 3.18 7.91
N VAL A 619 -11.36 4.43 7.45
CA VAL A 619 -12.62 5.14 7.15
C VAL A 619 -13.33 4.50 5.95
N GLY A 620 -12.59 4.06 4.93
CA GLY A 620 -13.13 3.28 3.79
C GLY A 620 -13.69 1.93 4.23
N ALA A 621 -12.99 1.20 5.10
CA ALA A 621 -13.46 -0.08 5.66
C ALA A 621 -14.74 0.09 6.49
N THR A 622 -14.88 1.18 7.24
CA THR A 622 -16.14 1.45 7.99
C THR A 622 -17.31 1.69 7.03
N THR A 623 -17.08 2.38 5.91
CA THR A 623 -18.11 2.59 4.87
C THR A 623 -18.52 1.26 4.23
N MET A 624 -17.55 0.39 3.94
CA MET A 624 -17.83 -0.95 3.38
C MET A 624 -18.52 -1.86 4.39
N THR A 625 -18.12 -1.83 5.67
CA THR A 625 -18.79 -2.59 6.72
C THR A 625 -20.27 -2.18 6.85
N PHE A 626 -20.58 -0.91 6.59
CA PHE A 626 -21.96 -0.46 6.56
C PHE A 626 -22.77 -1.12 5.42
N SER A 627 -22.18 -1.41 4.29
CA SER A 627 -22.83 -2.17 3.22
C SER A 627 -23.23 -3.57 3.69
N ILE A 628 -22.37 -4.24 4.47
CA ILE A 628 -22.67 -5.52 5.12
C ILE A 628 -23.87 -5.35 6.06
N ILE A 629 -23.88 -4.28 6.86
CA ILE A 629 -25.00 -3.97 7.75
C ILE A 629 -26.30 -3.78 6.96
N MET A 630 -26.25 -3.03 5.86
CA MET A 630 -27.44 -2.82 5.01
C MET A 630 -27.99 -4.15 4.46
N ALA A 631 -27.13 -5.06 4.05
CA ALA A 631 -27.53 -6.39 3.61
C ALA A 631 -28.16 -7.21 4.74
N LEU A 632 -27.53 -7.25 5.92
CA LEU A 632 -28.01 -8.02 7.08
C LEU A 632 -29.28 -7.47 7.71
N THR A 633 -29.54 -6.17 7.56
CA THR A 633 -30.69 -5.49 8.16
C THR A 633 -31.78 -5.16 7.16
N HIS A 634 -31.66 -5.61 5.91
CA HIS A 634 -32.56 -5.25 4.82
C HIS A 634 -32.85 -3.74 4.76
N GLY A 635 -31.79 -2.95 4.70
CA GLY A 635 -31.88 -1.49 4.65
C GLY A 635 -32.30 -0.86 5.99
N LEU A 636 -31.78 -1.35 7.10
CA LEU A 636 -32.05 -0.90 8.48
C LEU A 636 -33.51 -1.08 8.93
N THR A 637 -34.22 -2.08 8.39
CA THR A 637 -35.61 -2.36 8.72
C THR A 637 -35.76 -3.48 9.74
N ILE A 638 -34.81 -4.43 9.79
CA ILE A 638 -34.84 -5.58 10.72
C ILE A 638 -33.47 -5.77 11.38
N ASN A 639 -33.44 -6.46 12.50
CA ASN A 639 -32.22 -6.87 13.23
C ASN A 639 -31.28 -5.70 13.63
N VAL A 640 -31.73 -4.46 13.60
CA VAL A 640 -30.88 -3.29 13.94
C VAL A 640 -30.44 -3.34 15.41
N GLU A 641 -31.28 -3.93 16.28
CA GLU A 641 -30.98 -4.15 17.70
C GLU A 641 -29.75 -5.05 17.93
N LYS A 642 -29.40 -5.91 16.95
CA LYS A 642 -28.21 -6.78 17.01
C LYS A 642 -26.89 -6.02 16.77
N LEU A 643 -26.96 -4.79 16.31
CA LEU A 643 -25.81 -3.87 16.19
C LEU A 643 -25.50 -3.14 17.51
N SER A 644 -25.76 -3.78 18.61
CA SER A 644 -25.62 -3.20 19.95
C SER A 644 -24.62 -3.98 20.79
N LEU A 645 -23.93 -3.29 21.70
CA LEU A 645 -23.09 -3.93 22.71
C LEU A 645 -23.87 -4.89 23.63
N LEU A 646 -25.20 -4.78 23.68
CA LEU A 646 -26.04 -5.72 24.39
C LEU A 646 -26.21 -7.05 23.64
N HIS A 647 -25.89 -7.09 22.36
CA HIS A 647 -25.89 -8.33 21.61
C HIS A 647 -24.54 -9.01 21.76
N ALA A 648 -24.49 -10.07 22.54
CA ALA A 648 -23.25 -10.74 22.91
C ALA A 648 -22.35 -11.13 21.71
N PRO A 649 -22.86 -11.67 20.57
CA PRO A 649 -22.04 -11.95 19.40
C PRO A 649 -21.33 -10.71 18.86
N PHE A 650 -21.98 -9.56 18.75
CA PHE A 650 -21.36 -8.32 18.29
C PHE A 650 -20.21 -7.89 19.22
N MET A 651 -20.40 -7.96 20.54
CA MET A 651 -19.37 -7.65 21.52
C MET A 651 -18.19 -8.64 21.46
N LEU A 652 -18.47 -9.93 21.28
CA LEU A 652 -17.41 -10.94 21.11
C LEU A 652 -16.59 -10.66 19.82
N GLY A 653 -17.26 -10.22 18.76
CA GLY A 653 -16.61 -9.78 17.53
C GLY A 653 -15.60 -8.65 17.75
N LEU A 654 -15.96 -7.64 18.55
CA LEU A 654 -15.06 -6.54 18.92
C LEU A 654 -13.80 -7.05 19.64
N ILE A 655 -13.93 -8.04 20.53
CA ILE A 655 -12.77 -8.64 21.22
C ILE A 655 -11.91 -9.45 20.25
N CYS A 656 -12.53 -10.27 19.39
CA CYS A 656 -11.81 -11.09 18.42
C CYS A 656 -11.01 -10.26 17.42
N GLY A 657 -11.54 -9.14 16.92
CA GLY A 657 -10.84 -8.28 15.97
C GLY A 657 -9.57 -7.67 16.56
N GLY A 658 -9.63 -7.20 17.82
CA GLY A 658 -8.44 -6.72 18.52
C GLY A 658 -7.39 -7.82 18.68
N ALA A 659 -7.81 -9.04 19.08
CA ALA A 659 -6.89 -10.17 19.22
C ALA A 659 -6.19 -10.52 17.89
N VAL A 660 -6.91 -10.47 16.76
CA VAL A 660 -6.34 -10.74 15.43
C VAL A 660 -5.32 -9.69 15.02
N ILE A 661 -5.51 -8.41 15.31
CA ILE A 661 -4.55 -7.35 15.03
C ILE A 661 -3.24 -7.56 15.82
N TYR A 662 -3.35 -7.88 17.13
CA TYR A 662 -2.17 -8.16 17.94
C TYR A 662 -1.45 -9.44 17.50
N TRP A 663 -2.20 -10.49 17.15
CA TRP A 663 -1.61 -11.67 16.55
C TRP A 663 -0.88 -11.34 15.25
N PHE A 664 -1.50 -10.56 14.36
CA PHE A 664 -0.90 -10.16 13.08
C PHE A 664 0.42 -9.41 13.28
N ALA A 665 0.43 -8.42 14.19
CA ALA A 665 1.64 -7.68 14.53
C ALA A 665 2.74 -8.63 15.06
N GLY A 666 2.39 -9.51 15.99
CA GLY A 666 3.33 -10.48 16.54
C GLY A 666 3.85 -11.49 15.51
N ALA A 667 2.99 -11.96 14.60
CA ALA A 667 3.37 -12.94 13.57
C ALA A 667 4.30 -12.32 12.51
N SER A 668 4.05 -11.08 12.10
CA SER A 668 4.89 -10.36 11.14
C SER A 668 6.26 -10.02 11.72
N MET A 669 6.31 -9.54 12.96
CA MET A 669 7.56 -9.31 13.68
C MET A 669 8.34 -10.61 13.92
N GLN A 670 7.67 -11.71 14.28
CA GLN A 670 8.32 -13.02 14.46
C GLN A 670 8.98 -13.51 13.17
N ALA A 671 8.34 -13.29 12.02
CA ALA A 671 8.89 -13.65 10.73
C ALA A 671 10.18 -12.88 10.42
N VAL A 672 10.18 -11.57 10.70
CA VAL A 672 11.35 -10.70 10.55
C VAL A 672 12.45 -11.12 11.51
N THR A 673 12.16 -11.23 12.81
CA THR A 673 13.15 -11.55 13.85
C THR A 673 13.86 -12.87 13.56
N THR A 674 13.10 -13.91 13.19
CA THR A 674 13.69 -15.22 12.90
C THR A 674 14.52 -15.20 11.62
N GLY A 675 14.04 -14.48 10.59
CA GLY A 675 14.79 -14.32 9.34
C GLY A 675 16.07 -13.53 9.54
N ALA A 676 15.99 -12.40 10.26
CA ALA A 676 17.12 -11.55 10.60
C ALA A 676 18.18 -12.31 11.44
N TYR A 677 17.74 -13.07 12.45
CA TYR A 677 18.65 -13.93 13.21
C TYR A 677 19.47 -14.86 12.29
N ARG A 678 18.82 -15.48 11.30
CA ARG A 678 19.50 -16.36 10.35
C ARG A 678 20.39 -15.61 9.37
N ALA A 679 20.01 -14.42 8.94
CA ALA A 679 20.84 -13.56 8.10
C ALA A 679 22.10 -13.13 8.86
N VAL A 680 21.94 -12.63 10.09
CA VAL A 680 23.04 -12.21 10.97
C VAL A 680 23.99 -13.39 11.27
N GLU A 681 23.46 -14.58 11.62
CA GLU A 681 24.29 -15.79 11.85
C GLU A 681 25.13 -16.11 10.60
N PHE A 682 24.53 -16.03 9.41
CA PHE A 682 25.23 -16.31 8.16
C PHE A 682 26.26 -15.24 7.83
N ILE A 683 25.90 -13.94 7.91
CA ILE A 683 26.80 -12.84 7.58
C ILE A 683 28.02 -12.84 8.50
N LYS A 684 27.83 -12.99 9.82
CA LYS A 684 28.93 -13.08 10.78
C LYS A 684 29.93 -14.19 10.48
N ALA A 685 29.46 -15.30 9.94
CA ALA A 685 30.31 -16.44 9.62
C ALA A 685 31.06 -16.30 8.28
N ASN A 686 30.61 -15.40 7.39
CA ASN A 686 31.10 -15.35 6.00
C ASN A 686 31.59 -13.97 5.57
N ILE A 687 31.56 -12.95 6.42
CA ILE A 687 32.09 -11.62 6.11
C ILE A 687 33.63 -11.65 6.12
N HIS A 688 34.24 -11.16 5.07
CA HIS A 688 35.69 -11.08 4.90
C HIS A 688 36.11 -9.62 4.80
N LEU A 689 36.67 -9.08 5.88
CA LEU A 689 37.08 -7.68 5.96
C LEU A 689 38.54 -7.44 5.51
N GLU A 690 39.36 -8.48 5.50
CA GLU A 690 40.74 -8.40 5.09
C GLU A 690 40.93 -9.04 3.70
N GLY A 691 41.60 -8.31 2.81
CA GLY A 691 41.95 -8.81 1.47
C GLY A 691 40.81 -8.88 0.46
N ALA A 692 39.62 -8.36 0.79
CA ALA A 692 38.48 -8.27 -0.12
C ALA A 692 38.02 -6.83 -0.28
N GLU A 693 37.76 -6.36 -1.52
CA GLU A 693 37.16 -5.06 -1.80
C GLU A 693 35.61 -5.13 -1.74
N LYS A 694 35.04 -6.27 -2.08
CA LYS A 694 33.58 -6.51 -2.11
C LYS A 694 33.25 -7.90 -1.56
N ALA A 695 32.04 -8.05 -1.04
CA ALA A 695 31.49 -9.34 -0.65
C ALA A 695 31.39 -10.30 -1.85
N SER A 696 31.54 -11.61 -1.58
CA SER A 696 31.37 -12.58 -2.66
C SER A 696 29.91 -12.63 -3.14
N VAL A 697 29.71 -12.78 -4.44
CA VAL A 697 28.37 -12.95 -5.03
C VAL A 697 27.65 -14.18 -4.43
N ALA A 698 28.38 -15.20 -4.03
CA ALA A 698 27.83 -16.42 -3.42
C ALA A 698 27.21 -16.12 -2.04
N ASP A 699 27.88 -15.31 -1.22
CA ASP A 699 27.43 -14.94 0.11
C ASP A 699 26.24 -13.99 0.05
N SER A 700 26.31 -12.96 -0.78
CA SER A 700 25.16 -12.06 -1.02
C SER A 700 23.95 -12.84 -1.53
N LYS A 701 24.16 -13.81 -2.43
CA LYS A 701 23.10 -14.73 -2.90
C LYS A 701 22.45 -15.50 -1.75
N LYS A 702 23.25 -15.95 -0.80
CA LYS A 702 22.74 -16.74 0.36
C LYS A 702 21.90 -15.87 1.30
N VAL A 703 22.29 -14.64 1.54
CA VAL A 703 21.48 -13.69 2.32
C VAL A 703 20.13 -13.45 1.65
N VAL A 704 20.11 -13.14 0.34
CA VAL A 704 18.88 -12.96 -0.43
C VAL A 704 17.97 -14.20 -0.38
N GLU A 705 18.56 -15.42 -0.43
CA GLU A 705 17.82 -16.68 -0.28
C GLU A 705 17.15 -16.80 1.10
N ILE A 706 17.87 -16.44 2.16
CA ILE A 706 17.35 -16.43 3.53
C ILE A 706 16.18 -15.46 3.64
N CYS A 707 16.34 -14.20 3.22
CA CYS A 707 15.30 -13.17 3.23
C CYS A 707 14.04 -13.64 2.47
N THR A 708 14.20 -14.14 1.25
CA THR A 708 13.10 -14.65 0.44
C THR A 708 12.34 -15.79 1.11
N LYS A 709 13.07 -16.76 1.69
CA LYS A 709 12.49 -17.94 2.34
C LYS A 709 11.60 -17.57 3.52
N TYR A 710 12.06 -16.66 4.38
CA TYR A 710 11.31 -16.25 5.57
C TYR A 710 10.19 -15.29 5.23
N ALA A 711 10.38 -14.38 4.26
CA ALA A 711 9.34 -13.50 3.76
C ALA A 711 8.14 -14.29 3.21
N GLN A 712 8.38 -15.25 2.36
CA GLN A 712 7.32 -16.08 1.77
C GLN A 712 6.65 -16.99 2.79
N LYS A 713 7.42 -17.58 3.73
CA LYS A 713 6.86 -18.40 4.80
C LYS A 713 5.98 -17.58 5.74
N GLY A 714 6.43 -16.38 6.10
CA GLY A 714 5.66 -15.43 6.92
C GLY A 714 4.37 -15.01 6.23
N MET A 715 4.47 -14.48 5.01
CA MET A 715 3.33 -14.05 4.19
C MET A 715 2.29 -15.16 4.06
N PHE A 716 2.70 -16.37 3.69
CA PHE A 716 1.78 -17.48 3.47
C PHE A 716 1.02 -17.87 4.74
N ASN A 717 1.72 -17.98 5.88
CA ASN A 717 1.07 -18.32 7.15
C ASN A 717 0.11 -17.23 7.60
N ILE A 718 0.51 -15.96 7.48
CA ILE A 718 -0.30 -14.81 7.88
C ILE A 718 -1.53 -14.70 6.99
N PHE A 719 -1.35 -14.75 5.67
CA PHE A 719 -2.46 -14.62 4.73
C PHE A 719 -3.51 -15.71 4.92
N LEU A 720 -3.10 -16.97 5.02
CA LEU A 720 -4.06 -18.07 5.22
C LEU A 720 -4.74 -18.01 6.60
N ALA A 721 -4.04 -17.58 7.62
CA ALA A 721 -4.68 -17.38 8.93
C ALA A 721 -5.76 -16.29 8.86
N VAL A 722 -5.49 -15.14 8.22
CA VAL A 722 -6.47 -14.07 8.01
C VAL A 722 -7.63 -14.54 7.12
N PHE A 723 -7.34 -15.21 6.02
CA PHE A 723 -8.35 -15.72 5.09
C PHE A 723 -9.34 -16.68 5.79
N PHE A 724 -8.81 -17.68 6.50
CA PHE A 724 -9.66 -18.65 7.18
C PHE A 724 -10.31 -18.11 8.46
N SER A 725 -9.71 -17.15 9.17
CA SER A 725 -10.38 -16.47 10.29
C SER A 725 -11.55 -15.62 9.80
N THR A 726 -11.41 -14.95 8.66
CA THR A 726 -12.51 -14.18 8.05
C THR A 726 -13.67 -15.08 7.70
N LEU A 727 -13.44 -16.22 7.05
CA LEU A 727 -14.48 -17.23 6.80
C LEU A 727 -15.07 -17.78 8.11
N ALA A 728 -14.23 -18.15 9.07
CA ALA A 728 -14.68 -18.72 10.32
C ALA A 728 -15.65 -17.81 11.07
N PHE A 729 -15.29 -16.52 11.25
CA PHE A 729 -16.11 -15.57 11.97
C PHE A 729 -17.38 -15.17 11.20
N ALA A 730 -17.32 -15.02 9.88
CA ALA A 730 -18.49 -14.78 9.04
C ALA A 730 -19.50 -15.94 9.12
N PHE A 731 -19.02 -17.19 9.12
CA PHE A 731 -19.85 -18.39 9.21
C PHE A 731 -20.32 -18.71 10.63
N MET A 732 -19.64 -18.15 11.64
CA MET A 732 -20.06 -18.35 13.04
C MET A 732 -21.33 -17.56 13.35
N GLU A 733 -21.32 -16.25 13.10
CA GLU A 733 -22.48 -15.38 13.28
C GLU A 733 -22.26 -14.03 12.58
N PRO A 734 -23.20 -13.54 11.75
CA PRO A 734 -23.00 -12.34 10.93
C PRO A 734 -22.76 -11.04 11.73
N PHE A 735 -23.40 -10.84 12.87
CA PHE A 735 -23.23 -9.64 13.70
C PHE A 735 -21.96 -9.69 14.55
N LEU A 736 -21.50 -10.90 14.94
CA LEU A 736 -20.13 -11.10 15.45
C LEU A 736 -19.12 -10.63 14.42
N PHE A 737 -19.36 -11.00 13.17
CA PHE A 737 -18.44 -10.62 12.09
C PHE A 737 -18.42 -9.10 11.84
N VAL A 738 -19.57 -8.42 11.94
CA VAL A 738 -19.60 -6.94 11.86
C VAL A 738 -18.77 -6.33 12.99
N GLY A 739 -18.94 -6.80 14.23
CA GLY A 739 -18.11 -6.36 15.36
C GLY A 739 -16.62 -6.61 15.14
N TYR A 740 -16.28 -7.77 14.59
CA TYR A 740 -14.90 -8.14 14.20
C TYR A 740 -14.29 -7.14 13.19
N LEU A 741 -15.03 -6.75 12.15
CA LEU A 741 -14.56 -5.80 11.15
C LEU A 741 -14.32 -4.39 11.72
N PHE A 742 -15.26 -3.88 12.53
CA PHE A 742 -15.05 -2.60 13.21
C PHE A 742 -13.83 -2.63 14.13
N SER A 743 -13.66 -3.72 14.86
CA SER A 743 -12.53 -3.89 15.76
C SER A 743 -11.18 -3.94 15.02
N ILE A 744 -11.11 -4.72 13.93
CA ILE A 744 -9.90 -4.74 13.09
C ILE A 744 -9.54 -3.33 12.58
N ALA A 745 -10.53 -2.58 12.14
CA ALA A 745 -10.32 -1.22 11.65
C ALA A 745 -9.78 -0.31 12.77
N ILE A 746 -10.40 -0.28 13.93
CA ILE A 746 -10.05 0.60 15.06
C ILE A 746 -8.70 0.21 15.67
N PHE A 747 -8.51 -1.06 16.05
CA PHE A 747 -7.24 -1.50 16.64
C PHE A 747 -6.11 -1.45 15.63
N GLY A 748 -6.39 -1.77 14.35
CA GLY A 748 -5.42 -1.65 13.28
C GLY A 748 -4.94 -0.23 13.07
N LEU A 749 -5.84 0.77 13.14
CA LEU A 749 -5.48 2.19 13.05
C LEU A 749 -4.47 2.59 14.13
N TYR A 750 -4.82 2.39 15.39
CA TYR A 750 -3.97 2.83 16.50
C TYR A 750 -2.66 2.06 16.56
N GLN A 751 -2.70 0.74 16.35
CA GLN A 751 -1.50 -0.08 16.35
C GLN A 751 -0.55 0.31 15.21
N ALA A 752 -1.08 0.55 14.01
CA ALA A 752 -0.27 0.93 12.87
C ALA A 752 0.36 2.33 13.03
N ILE A 753 -0.40 3.32 13.53
CA ILE A 753 0.13 4.68 13.80
C ILE A 753 1.21 4.63 14.87
N PHE A 754 0.95 3.93 15.97
CA PHE A 754 1.94 3.75 17.06
C PHE A 754 3.23 3.17 16.52
N MET A 755 3.15 2.06 15.79
CA MET A 755 4.32 1.35 15.29
C MET A 755 5.07 2.16 14.23
N ALA A 756 4.37 2.81 13.30
CA ALA A 756 4.98 3.64 12.27
C ALA A 756 5.77 4.81 12.87
N ASN A 757 5.20 5.50 13.83
CA ASN A 757 5.79 6.73 14.38
C ASN A 757 6.85 6.45 15.46
N ALA A 758 6.72 5.37 16.24
CA ALA A 758 7.81 4.91 17.11
C ALA A 758 9.05 4.53 16.27
N GLY A 759 8.84 3.73 15.22
CA GLY A 759 9.92 3.35 14.30
C GLY A 759 10.55 4.54 13.60
N GLY A 760 9.74 5.49 13.10
CA GLY A 760 10.24 6.71 12.47
C GLY A 760 11.02 7.63 13.42
N ALA A 761 10.65 7.66 14.71
CA ALA A 761 11.40 8.42 15.70
C ALA A 761 12.78 7.81 15.99
N TRP A 762 12.89 6.46 16.06
CA TRP A 762 14.19 5.80 16.25
C TRP A 762 15.09 5.95 15.02
N ASP A 763 14.56 5.78 13.82
CA ASP A 763 15.30 5.92 12.56
C ASP A 763 15.89 7.34 12.45
N ASN A 764 15.05 8.36 12.61
CA ASN A 764 15.54 9.74 12.55
C ASN A 764 16.42 10.13 13.75
N ALA A 765 16.35 9.44 14.87
CA ALA A 765 17.33 9.61 15.96
C ALA A 765 18.73 9.13 15.52
N LYS A 766 18.84 8.04 14.76
CA LYS A 766 20.08 7.59 14.12
C LYS A 766 20.61 8.67 13.17
N LYS A 767 19.76 9.20 12.28
CA LYS A 767 20.15 10.25 11.33
C LYS A 767 20.61 11.54 12.02
N VAL A 768 19.99 11.96 13.12
CA VAL A 768 20.48 13.10 13.91
C VAL A 768 21.90 12.86 14.45
N VAL A 769 22.19 11.66 14.95
CA VAL A 769 23.54 11.31 15.44
C VAL A 769 24.56 11.30 14.29
N GLU A 770 24.18 10.81 13.13
CA GLU A 770 25.05 10.71 11.95
C GLU A 770 25.32 12.05 11.28
N VAL A 771 24.26 12.85 11.04
CA VAL A 771 24.32 14.07 10.22
C VAL A 771 24.59 15.32 11.07
N ASP A 772 23.76 15.55 12.11
CA ASP A 772 23.81 16.77 12.90
C ASP A 772 24.97 16.73 13.93
N LEU A 773 25.10 15.60 14.65
CA LEU A 773 26.12 15.44 15.68
C LEU A 773 27.45 14.93 15.13
N LYS A 774 27.46 14.32 13.94
CA LYS A 774 28.64 13.74 13.27
C LYS A 774 29.39 12.75 14.18
N GLN A 775 28.64 11.89 14.87
CA GLN A 775 29.15 10.92 15.83
C GLN A 775 29.03 9.46 15.36
N LYS A 776 29.21 9.20 14.05
CA LYS A 776 29.26 7.84 13.51
C LYS A 776 30.34 6.99 14.21
N GLY A 777 30.03 5.73 14.48
CA GLY A 777 30.97 4.78 15.12
C GLY A 777 31.19 4.99 16.62
N THR A 778 30.45 5.88 17.27
CA THR A 778 30.50 6.09 18.75
C THR A 778 29.48 5.19 19.45
N PRO A 779 29.60 4.99 20.80
CA PRO A 779 28.59 4.26 21.57
C PRO A 779 27.16 4.83 21.45
N LEU A 780 27.03 6.16 21.24
CA LEU A 780 25.74 6.79 20.99
C LEU A 780 25.17 6.35 19.65
N HIS A 781 25.99 6.31 18.61
CA HIS A 781 25.58 5.79 17.31
C HIS A 781 25.14 4.32 17.40
N ASP A 782 25.93 3.46 18.07
CA ASP A 782 25.56 2.07 18.28
C ASP A 782 24.19 1.94 18.98
N ALA A 783 23.92 2.79 20.00
CA ALA A 783 22.65 2.78 20.72
C ALA A 783 21.47 3.21 19.83
N THR A 784 21.67 4.18 18.93
CA THR A 784 20.61 4.63 18.00
C THR A 784 20.40 3.65 16.85
N VAL A 785 21.42 2.98 16.34
CA VAL A 785 21.31 1.87 15.38
C VAL A 785 20.50 0.71 15.99
N ILE A 786 20.69 0.38 17.26
CA ILE A 786 19.85 -0.63 17.94
C ILE A 786 18.40 -0.17 18.01
N GLY A 787 18.14 1.11 18.27
CA GLY A 787 16.80 1.68 18.28
C GLY A 787 16.12 1.55 16.91
N ASP A 788 16.82 1.89 15.84
CA ASP A 788 16.35 1.76 14.47
C ASP A 788 16.06 0.29 14.10
N THR A 789 16.98 -0.63 14.40
CA THR A 789 16.81 -2.08 14.23
C THR A 789 15.55 -2.63 14.92
N VAL A 790 15.21 -2.12 16.12
CA VAL A 790 13.94 -2.45 16.81
C VAL A 790 12.75 -1.82 16.09
N GLY A 791 12.91 -0.62 15.55
CA GLY A 791 11.90 0.12 14.83
C GLY A 791 11.51 -0.46 13.47
N ASP A 792 12.43 -1.12 12.79
CA ASP A 792 12.26 -1.64 11.45
C ASP A 792 11.05 -2.58 11.27
N PRO A 793 10.90 -3.67 12.04
CA PRO A 793 9.73 -4.52 11.93
C PRO A 793 8.43 -3.78 12.35
N PHE A 794 8.54 -2.70 13.13
CA PHE A 794 7.40 -1.86 13.49
C PHE A 794 6.96 -0.97 12.32
N LYS A 795 7.86 -0.11 11.82
CA LYS A 795 7.53 0.94 10.85
C LYS A 795 7.30 0.42 9.43
N ASP A 796 8.06 -0.59 8.99
CA ASP A 796 8.13 -1.00 7.59
C ASP A 796 7.61 -2.42 7.32
N THR A 797 7.25 -3.20 8.37
CA THR A 797 6.60 -4.51 8.19
C THR A 797 5.19 -4.51 8.75
N SER A 798 5.04 -4.42 10.08
CA SER A 798 3.75 -4.64 10.75
C SER A 798 2.79 -3.48 10.50
N SER A 799 3.22 -2.23 10.71
CA SER A 799 2.35 -1.05 10.58
C SER A 799 1.76 -0.92 9.18
N VAL A 800 2.59 -1.10 8.18
CA VAL A 800 2.21 -0.88 6.78
C VAL A 800 1.40 -2.03 6.21
N ALA A 801 1.66 -3.27 6.64
CA ALA A 801 0.91 -4.43 6.17
C ALA A 801 -0.49 -4.53 6.82
N MET A 802 -0.77 -3.79 7.90
CA MET A 802 -2.12 -3.69 8.47
C MET A 802 -3.10 -3.03 7.51
N ASN A 803 -2.67 -2.03 6.74
CA ASN A 803 -3.52 -1.32 5.78
C ASN A 803 -4.19 -2.28 4.77
N PRO A 804 -3.45 -3.03 3.93
CA PRO A 804 -4.08 -3.96 3.00
C PRO A 804 -4.79 -5.13 3.71
N VAL A 805 -4.37 -5.53 4.91
CA VAL A 805 -5.06 -6.58 5.67
C VAL A 805 -6.45 -6.13 6.12
N ILE A 806 -6.60 -4.90 6.60
CA ILE A 806 -7.91 -4.32 6.96
C ILE A 806 -8.82 -4.32 5.74
N LYS A 807 -8.35 -3.82 4.61
CA LYS A 807 -9.11 -3.74 3.36
C LYS A 807 -9.48 -5.12 2.82
N PHE A 808 -8.50 -6.03 2.75
CA PHE A 808 -8.73 -7.40 2.31
C PHE A 808 -9.79 -8.11 3.18
N THR A 809 -9.67 -8.01 4.51
CA THR A 809 -10.61 -8.64 5.45
C THR A 809 -12.02 -8.07 5.27
N THR A 810 -12.16 -6.77 5.01
CA THR A 810 -13.46 -6.14 4.81
C THR A 810 -14.08 -6.50 3.47
N LEU A 811 -13.33 -6.41 2.37
CA LEU A 811 -13.81 -6.73 1.03
C LEU A 811 -14.13 -8.21 0.85
N PHE A 812 -13.20 -9.06 1.24
CA PHE A 812 -13.39 -10.50 1.20
C PHE A 812 -14.47 -10.93 2.20
N GLY A 813 -14.53 -10.25 3.34
CA GLY A 813 -15.50 -10.47 4.38
C GLY A 813 -16.94 -10.21 3.97
N LEU A 814 -17.17 -9.25 3.09
CA LEU A 814 -18.46 -9.02 2.46
C LEU A 814 -18.96 -10.27 1.76
N LEU A 815 -18.14 -10.82 0.86
CA LEU A 815 -18.44 -12.05 0.13
C LEU A 815 -18.62 -13.24 1.11
N ALA A 816 -17.80 -13.33 2.14
CA ALA A 816 -17.87 -14.40 3.13
C ALA A 816 -19.16 -14.36 3.97
N VAL A 817 -19.61 -13.17 4.36
CA VAL A 817 -20.86 -13.01 5.13
C VAL A 817 -22.09 -13.33 4.29
N GLU A 818 -22.14 -12.86 3.06
CA GLU A 818 -23.27 -13.16 2.17
C GLU A 818 -23.37 -14.67 1.89
N LEU A 819 -22.22 -15.30 1.67
CA LEU A 819 -22.11 -16.76 1.54
C LEU A 819 -22.65 -17.48 2.80
N ALA A 820 -22.22 -17.03 3.98
CA ALA A 820 -22.61 -17.61 5.25
C ALA A 820 -24.12 -17.45 5.53
N VAL A 821 -24.67 -16.26 5.30
CA VAL A 821 -26.11 -15.98 5.50
C VAL A 821 -26.96 -16.83 4.58
N THR A 822 -26.64 -16.89 3.30
CA THR A 822 -27.39 -17.71 2.34
C THR A 822 -27.36 -19.19 2.72
N LEU A 823 -26.19 -19.69 3.16
CA LEU A 823 -26.06 -21.08 3.59
C LEU A 823 -26.79 -21.35 4.92
N SER A 824 -26.78 -20.40 5.85
CA SER A 824 -27.42 -20.57 7.18
C SER A 824 -28.94 -20.68 7.10
N VAL A 825 -29.56 -20.03 6.12
CA VAL A 825 -31.00 -20.16 5.86
C VAL A 825 -31.34 -21.58 5.44
N ASN A 826 -30.52 -22.20 4.60
CA ASN A 826 -30.77 -23.52 4.04
C ASN A 826 -30.31 -24.67 4.95
N ASN A 827 -29.16 -24.49 5.62
CA ASN A 827 -28.57 -25.53 6.47
C ASN A 827 -27.70 -24.90 7.61
N PRO A 828 -28.32 -24.48 8.71
CA PRO A 828 -27.59 -23.84 9.83
C PRO A 828 -26.50 -24.73 10.45
N MET A 829 -26.76 -26.04 10.54
CA MET A 829 -25.79 -26.97 11.12
C MET A 829 -24.52 -27.08 10.27
N LEU A 830 -24.67 -27.13 8.96
CA LEU A 830 -23.52 -27.13 8.03
C LEU A 830 -22.71 -25.85 8.17
N THR A 831 -23.36 -24.68 8.28
CA THR A 831 -22.69 -23.39 8.44
C THR A 831 -21.80 -23.39 9.69
N HIS A 832 -22.30 -23.89 10.83
CA HIS A 832 -21.50 -23.99 12.06
C HIS A 832 -20.36 -25.02 11.97
N VAL A 833 -20.59 -26.15 11.31
CA VAL A 833 -19.51 -27.15 11.10
C VAL A 833 -18.40 -26.55 10.25
N LEU A 834 -18.74 -25.80 9.20
CA LEU A 834 -17.77 -25.11 8.36
C LEU A 834 -17.04 -23.99 9.14
N ALA A 835 -17.76 -23.22 9.98
CA ALA A 835 -17.12 -22.22 10.85
C ALA A 835 -16.05 -22.84 11.76
N VAL A 836 -16.35 -23.96 12.41
CA VAL A 836 -15.39 -24.70 13.22
C VAL A 836 -14.23 -25.22 12.38
N GLY A 837 -14.50 -25.77 11.20
CA GLY A 837 -13.47 -26.24 10.28
C GLY A 837 -12.50 -25.13 9.85
N PHE A 838 -13.03 -23.98 9.44
CA PHE A 838 -12.23 -22.80 9.06
C PHE A 838 -11.46 -22.25 10.24
N PHE A 839 -12.07 -22.20 11.44
CA PHE A 839 -11.38 -21.78 12.65
C PHE A 839 -10.19 -22.67 12.99
N LEU A 840 -10.33 -23.99 12.89
CA LEU A 840 -9.24 -24.94 13.16
C LEU A 840 -8.09 -24.77 12.15
N VAL A 841 -8.40 -24.51 10.87
CA VAL A 841 -7.37 -24.23 9.85
C VAL A 841 -6.68 -22.89 10.16
N SER A 842 -7.45 -21.85 10.50
CA SER A 842 -6.88 -20.57 10.93
C SER A 842 -5.96 -20.76 12.14
N ALA A 843 -6.43 -21.44 13.19
CA ALA A 843 -5.66 -21.73 14.40
C ALA A 843 -4.36 -22.51 14.11
N PHE A 844 -4.39 -23.44 13.15
CA PHE A 844 -3.19 -24.12 12.68
C PHE A 844 -2.17 -23.13 12.08
N PHE A 845 -2.59 -22.20 11.23
CA PHE A 845 -1.67 -21.22 10.64
C PHE A 845 -1.24 -20.15 11.66
N VAL A 846 -2.09 -19.78 12.60
CA VAL A 846 -1.72 -18.94 13.76
C VAL A 846 -0.64 -19.62 14.57
N HIS A 847 -0.84 -20.88 14.97
CA HIS A 847 0.18 -21.66 15.67
C HIS A 847 1.49 -21.76 14.87
N LYS A 848 1.40 -22.00 13.57
CA LYS A 848 2.56 -22.15 12.71
C LYS A 848 3.31 -20.83 12.48
N SER A 849 2.62 -19.68 12.47
CA SER A 849 3.24 -18.37 12.37
C SER A 849 4.09 -18.01 13.57
N PHE A 850 3.72 -18.49 14.76
CA PHE A 850 4.45 -18.31 16.01
C PHE A 850 5.47 -19.43 16.23
N TYR A 851 4.98 -20.61 16.54
CA TYR A 851 5.81 -21.74 17.01
C TYR A 851 6.61 -22.40 15.88
N GLY A 852 6.09 -22.38 14.64
CA GLY A 852 6.80 -22.88 13.47
C GLY A 852 7.88 -21.93 12.92
N MET A 853 8.00 -20.74 13.51
CA MET A 853 8.99 -19.71 13.12
C MET A 853 9.88 -19.26 14.28
N ARG A 854 9.94 -20.01 15.39
CA ARG A 854 10.83 -19.68 16.51
C ARG A 854 12.30 -19.94 16.17
N ILE A 855 13.17 -19.19 16.83
CA ILE A 855 14.60 -19.44 16.84
C ILE A 855 14.83 -20.73 17.64
N ASP A 856 15.56 -21.67 17.07
CA ASP A 856 15.92 -22.93 17.76
C ASP A 856 16.92 -22.61 18.85
N THR A 857 16.52 -22.87 20.10
CA THR A 857 17.35 -22.63 21.30
C THR A 857 18.13 -23.87 21.74
N THR A 858 17.98 -24.99 21.03
CA THR A 858 18.76 -26.20 21.32
C THR A 858 20.23 -25.97 20.97
N PRO A 859 21.16 -26.15 21.90
CA PRO A 859 22.58 -26.04 21.57
C PRO A 859 22.92 -27.01 20.44
N LYS A 860 23.50 -26.50 19.35
CA LYS A 860 24.10 -27.36 18.33
C LYS A 860 25.23 -28.13 19.01
N LYS A 861 25.06 -29.45 19.17
CA LYS A 861 26.12 -30.37 19.68
C LYS A 861 27.30 -30.39 18.73
#